data_a08d6a035fb85234e2de75d25b3f8895
#
_entry.id   a08d6a035fb85234e2de75d25b3f8895
#
_cell.length_a   1.000
_cell.length_b   1.000
_cell.length_c   1.000
_cell.angle_alpha   90.00
_cell.angle_beta   90.00
_cell.angle_gamma   90.00
#
_symmetry.space_group_name_H-M   'P 1'
#
loop_
_entity.id
_entity.type
_entity.pdbx_description
1 polymer ?
#
loop_
_entity_poly.entity_id
_entity_poly.type
_entity_poly.pdbx_seq_one_letter_code
_entity_poly.pdbx_strand_id
1 'polypeptide(L)'
;MSTIVQPETKPTTRRHRSLSRVSLLAALTLLTGLFTATAGTAHAADPLPTGTSSATAAASCWEIKQNVPASPDGIYWLLTPALKAPQQFYCDMTTDGGGWVLIARGREGWKGQYNGLRTPAVLRNTVSGTAAFLTAQLPAKTVDALLNGTRVDSLVDRVRVRRASNAAGTSWQEVRFAFQNRDRWVWTFGAEHRVGTFTFDGVAGSGGQTNSFGRDNAFQRVDTNSTQVQGWTGGIAYGASVTGTPSATTYLYSAATNGGNARPFAQMFLRPRLTLANLDFGTVPDTGTAAETLRELPESDAIRTVWGVTGQGNGTDGELNTEVAAFGQVGNTVYVGGNFRYVQKTSTSTGADKIEQKFLAGFNVDTGEWVSSFRPVLNGQVKAIAALPDGRLAVGGQFSTANGVAQQSLVVLDPVTGATSPGWQVALENRTSGGVAGIRGLTVQGSYLYVAGSFTHLTAPGKPTAYAWNGARINTATGAPDTNWNPLFNGTSVGIDAPASGDRAYFSGYFRQSDQTQALSAAAVQTSAGAQLVSPTWLPTFSKPGANYTGNIWQLGVREVNGKVWLGGSEHSLFAYNRDNFSLQAGNITKNGGDFQVVTSSGNTVYGGCHCGDWAYENAFAWSDVGSGWRQADKISLFGAWDATTNAYLAEFSPILQARKGYGVWAIFTDSRGTLWAGGDLDHSVRAGEVNQWVGGFTRFAARDAAAPSTPGSFAANTGTSSSTLSWSASSDNRAVTGYEVIKGNKVIATTTALNYSVPVGTESERYFVRAVDAAGNRSASTSVAVVSPPPPQPVQVAFIENGANWRWRFDTAAWPSDWNSATFDDSAWPVGAAPLGFGSTTIATDVSVGAPSPKPLSSQYRRTFAVTDAATLASASISVVADDGVVVYVNGTEVGRTNLPAGTLTQTTYATAAPRTTAARAARATYTVPLSLLVEGQNTVAVSTHSNYRSTPDSSFNLSFTGVRQ
;
A
#
# COMPACT_ATOMS: atom_id res chain seq x y z
N MET A 1 -18.18 58.13 30.68
CA MET A 1 -18.00 58.23 32.11
C MET A 1 -17.25 57.03 32.58
N SER A 2 -16.02 57.29 32.94
CA SER A 2 -15.19 56.88 34.07
C SER A 2 -14.76 55.45 34.01
N THR A 3 -13.56 55.20 33.57
CA THR A 3 -12.21 55.45 34.19
C THR A 3 -11.85 54.40 35.25
N ILE A 4 -10.74 53.75 35.01
CA ILE A 4 -9.50 53.63 35.78
C ILE A 4 -9.36 52.25 36.45
N VAL A 5 -8.27 51.47 36.51
CA VAL A 5 -6.81 51.71 36.47
C VAL A 5 -6.08 50.38 36.37
N GLN A 6 -4.96 50.37 35.64
CA GLN A 6 -3.84 49.41 35.82
C GLN A 6 -2.99 49.81 37.04
N PRO A 7 -2.09 48.99 37.57
CA PRO A 7 -0.71 49.34 37.27
C PRO A 7 0.24 48.16 37.00
N GLU A 8 1.17 48.53 36.18
CA GLU A 8 2.52 48.08 35.91
C GLU A 8 3.39 47.73 37.12
N THR A 9 4.41 46.91 36.89
CA THR A 9 5.81 47.29 37.08
C THR A 9 6.81 46.33 36.39
N LYS A 10 7.67 46.88 35.55
CA LYS A 10 9.06 46.47 35.25
C LYS A 10 10.00 47.17 36.24
N PRO A 11 11.36 47.01 36.31
CA PRO A 11 12.28 46.64 35.20
C PRO A 11 13.64 45.97 35.60
N THR A 12 14.45 45.72 34.51
CA THR A 12 15.93 45.92 34.37
C THR A 12 16.85 44.81 34.86
N THR A 13 17.95 44.44 34.19
CA THR A 13 18.97 45.20 33.44
C THR A 13 19.83 44.30 32.54
N ARG A 14 20.27 44.90 31.47
CA ARG A 14 21.35 44.51 30.53
C ARG A 14 22.68 44.16 31.16
N ARG A 15 23.50 43.30 30.53
CA ARG A 15 24.88 43.64 30.12
C ARG A 15 25.36 42.78 28.95
N HIS A 16 25.74 43.45 27.89
CA HIS A 16 26.62 43.01 26.82
C HIS A 16 28.03 42.75 27.36
N ARG A 17 28.75 41.75 26.74
CA ARG A 17 30.12 41.94 26.30
C ARG A 17 30.50 40.96 25.21
N SER A 18 31.15 41.52 24.22
CA SER A 18 31.66 40.97 22.99
C SER A 18 33.09 40.45 23.13
N LEU A 19 33.52 39.65 22.13
CA LEU A 19 34.85 39.43 21.59
C LEU A 19 35.85 38.54 22.37
N SER A 20 36.30 37.43 21.86
CA SER A 20 37.50 37.38 21.01
C SER A 20 37.85 35.97 20.57
N ARG A 21 38.35 35.86 19.35
CA ARG A 21 39.04 34.68 18.76
C ARG A 21 40.37 34.47 19.49
N VAL A 22 40.67 33.22 19.87
CA VAL A 22 42.07 32.76 19.96
C VAL A 22 42.13 31.34 19.51
N SER A 23 42.91 31.09 18.47
CA SER A 23 43.41 29.78 18.03
C SER A 23 44.52 29.33 18.96
N LEU A 24 44.56 28.09 19.38
CA LEU A 24 45.81 27.43 19.81
C LEU A 24 45.78 25.95 19.45
N LEU A 25 46.87 25.54 18.81
CA LEU A 25 47.28 24.18 18.44
C LEU A 25 47.81 23.40 19.65
N ALA A 26 47.69 22.11 19.56
CA ALA A 26 48.53 21.02 20.07
C ALA A 26 48.48 20.69 21.56
N ALA A 27 48.05 19.45 21.82
CA ALA A 27 48.93 18.44 22.49
C ALA A 27 48.29 17.06 22.40
N LEU A 28 49.06 16.17 21.81
CA LEU A 28 48.84 14.71 21.71
C LEU A 28 49.15 14.10 23.06
N THR A 29 48.19 13.40 23.68
CA THR A 29 48.47 12.43 24.72
C THR A 29 47.71 11.14 24.44
N LEU A 30 48.49 10.09 24.15
CA LEU A 30 48.08 8.72 24.00
C LEU A 30 47.47 8.23 25.33
N LEU A 31 46.18 7.84 25.28
CA LEU A 31 45.63 6.89 26.27
C LEU A 31 45.13 5.67 25.46
N THR A 32 45.90 4.60 25.56
CA THR A 32 45.52 3.28 25.06
C THR A 32 44.42 2.74 25.93
N GLY A 33 43.20 2.94 25.50
CA GLY A 33 42.04 2.21 25.99
C GLY A 33 41.78 1.04 25.05
N LEU A 34 41.91 -0.18 25.59
CA LEU A 34 41.54 -1.42 24.93
C LEU A 34 40.00 -1.39 24.66
N PHE A 35 39.58 -0.91 23.49
CA PHE A 35 38.26 -1.25 22.97
C PHE A 35 38.40 -2.58 22.22
N THR A 36 37.89 -3.66 22.82
CA THR A 36 37.52 -4.84 22.05
C THR A 36 36.44 -4.42 21.07
N ALA A 37 36.84 -4.03 19.87
CA ALA A 37 35.94 -3.95 18.74
C ALA A 37 35.46 -5.38 18.45
N THR A 38 34.24 -5.72 18.88
CA THR A 38 33.52 -6.78 18.18
C THR A 38 33.48 -6.38 16.74
N ALA A 39 34.21 -7.10 15.89
CA ALA A 39 34.08 -6.98 14.44
C ALA A 39 32.61 -7.30 14.12
N GLY A 40 31.81 -6.24 13.96
CA GLY A 40 30.52 -6.37 13.31
C GLY A 40 30.80 -6.90 11.91
N THR A 41 30.25 -8.06 11.60
CA THR A 41 30.27 -8.63 10.26
C THR A 41 29.83 -7.53 9.29
N ALA A 42 30.72 -7.12 8.39
CA ALA A 42 30.38 -6.19 7.35
C ALA A 42 29.34 -6.88 6.46
N HIS A 43 28.07 -6.49 6.58
CA HIS A 43 27.02 -6.95 5.68
C HIS A 43 27.43 -6.54 4.25
N ALA A 44 27.32 -7.45 3.31
CA ALA A 44 27.44 -7.12 1.92
C ALA A 44 26.47 -5.97 1.63
N ALA A 45 26.96 -4.82 1.20
CA ALA A 45 26.16 -3.64 0.98
C ALA A 45 25.05 -3.99 -0.04
N ASP A 46 23.80 -3.72 0.30
CA ASP A 46 22.68 -3.84 -0.64
C ASP A 46 23.06 -3.11 -1.95
N PRO A 47 22.69 -3.64 -3.12
CA PRO A 47 23.03 -3.00 -4.37
C PRO A 47 22.51 -1.57 -4.39
N LEU A 48 23.35 -0.64 -4.86
CA LEU A 48 23.02 0.79 -4.91
C LEU A 48 21.66 1.01 -5.60
N PRO A 49 20.72 1.76 -4.99
CA PRO A 49 19.41 2.03 -5.58
C PRO A 49 19.53 2.89 -6.85
N THR A 50 19.67 2.24 -7.99
CA THR A 50 19.80 2.89 -9.30
C THR A 50 18.49 2.98 -10.06
N GLY A 51 17.47 2.23 -9.65
CA GLY A 51 16.18 2.15 -10.34
C GLY A 51 16.21 1.50 -11.72
N THR A 52 17.32 0.89 -12.13
CA THR A 52 17.46 0.28 -13.46
C THR A 52 16.77 -1.08 -13.58
N SER A 53 16.54 -1.73 -12.45
CA SER A 53 15.81 -3.00 -12.36
C SER A 53 14.90 -2.99 -11.12
N SER A 54 13.97 -3.96 -11.03
CA SER A 54 13.15 -4.14 -9.84
C SER A 54 13.98 -4.43 -8.58
N ALA A 55 15.07 -5.17 -8.73
CA ALA A 55 15.98 -5.50 -7.62
C ALA A 55 16.81 -4.30 -7.13
N THR A 56 17.01 -3.28 -7.99
CA THR A 56 17.70 -2.03 -7.66
C THR A 56 16.77 -0.83 -7.59
N ALA A 57 15.46 -1.09 -7.37
CA ALA A 57 14.45 -0.04 -7.23
C ALA A 57 14.86 0.95 -6.14
N ALA A 58 14.59 2.23 -6.36
CA ALA A 58 14.87 3.32 -5.43
C ALA A 58 13.58 3.84 -4.79
N ALA A 59 13.67 4.55 -3.67
CA ALA A 59 12.50 5.16 -3.04
C ALA A 59 11.89 6.30 -3.88
N SER A 60 12.69 6.97 -4.69
CA SER A 60 12.26 8.10 -5.51
C SER A 60 13.20 8.35 -6.69
N CYS A 61 12.72 9.09 -7.69
CA CYS A 61 13.57 9.60 -8.77
C CYS A 61 14.70 10.48 -8.20
N TRP A 62 14.45 11.19 -7.09
CA TRP A 62 15.46 12.00 -6.41
C TRP A 62 16.59 11.14 -5.87
N GLU A 63 16.34 10.02 -5.22
CA GLU A 63 17.37 9.10 -4.73
C GLU A 63 18.24 8.55 -5.87
N ILE A 64 17.63 8.17 -7.01
CA ILE A 64 18.37 7.73 -8.19
C ILE A 64 19.34 8.83 -8.64
N LYS A 65 18.86 10.07 -8.69
CA LYS A 65 19.67 11.21 -9.10
C LYS A 65 20.83 11.49 -8.14
N GLN A 66 20.64 11.26 -6.84
CA GLN A 66 21.73 11.37 -5.85
C GLN A 66 22.78 10.26 -6.03
N ASN A 67 22.31 9.03 -6.24
CA ASN A 67 23.17 7.85 -6.38
C ASN A 67 23.90 7.81 -7.73
N VAL A 68 23.25 8.27 -8.80
CA VAL A 68 23.75 8.26 -10.17
C VAL A 68 23.52 9.63 -10.81
N PRO A 69 24.37 10.63 -10.52
CA PRO A 69 24.18 12.01 -11.01
C PRO A 69 24.07 12.14 -12.53
N ALA A 70 24.64 11.22 -13.29
CA ALA A 70 24.59 11.19 -14.76
C ALA A 70 23.36 10.47 -15.32
N SER A 71 22.42 10.00 -14.48
CA SER A 71 21.23 9.30 -14.96
C SER A 71 20.41 10.15 -15.92
N PRO A 72 20.03 9.62 -17.11
CA PRO A 72 19.23 10.35 -18.10
C PRO A 72 17.75 10.34 -17.74
N ASP A 73 16.96 11.17 -18.42
CA ASP A 73 15.51 11.08 -18.40
C ASP A 73 15.06 9.71 -18.88
N GLY A 74 14.09 9.11 -18.19
CA GLY A 74 13.67 7.77 -18.56
C GLY A 74 12.74 7.08 -17.58
N ILE A 75 12.50 5.79 -17.81
CA ILE A 75 11.66 4.94 -16.98
C ILE A 75 12.54 4.22 -15.96
N TYR A 76 12.18 4.36 -14.69
CA TYR A 76 12.91 3.79 -13.57
C TYR A 76 11.97 3.02 -12.63
N TRP A 77 12.52 2.06 -11.92
CA TRP A 77 11.82 1.31 -10.87
C TRP A 77 11.90 2.05 -9.54
N LEU A 78 10.73 2.30 -8.96
CA LEU A 78 10.59 2.91 -7.65
C LEU A 78 9.88 1.95 -6.70
N LEU A 79 10.26 2.01 -5.41
CA LEU A 79 9.72 1.21 -4.32
C LEU A 79 9.61 2.04 -3.05
N THR A 80 8.41 2.11 -2.49
CA THR A 80 8.17 2.59 -1.13
C THR A 80 7.36 1.54 -0.36
N PRO A 81 7.32 1.56 0.99
CA PRO A 81 6.41 0.73 1.77
C PRO A 81 4.95 0.82 1.30
N ALA A 82 4.49 2.02 0.91
CA ALA A 82 3.13 2.25 0.42
C ALA A 82 2.90 1.73 -1.02
N LEU A 83 3.92 1.72 -1.89
CA LEU A 83 3.85 1.05 -3.21
C LEU A 83 3.84 -0.46 -3.09
N LYS A 84 4.38 -1.01 -2.00
CA LYS A 84 4.45 -2.43 -1.63
C LYS A 84 5.32 -3.31 -2.53
N ALA A 85 5.42 -2.99 -3.81
CA ALA A 85 6.27 -3.69 -4.79
C ALA A 85 6.90 -2.70 -5.76
N PRO A 86 8.04 -3.02 -6.37
CA PRO A 86 8.67 -2.17 -7.38
C PRO A 86 7.74 -1.89 -8.55
N GLN A 87 7.59 -0.63 -8.91
CA GLN A 87 6.78 -0.17 -10.04
C GLN A 87 7.59 0.81 -10.91
N GLN A 88 7.26 0.86 -12.20
CA GLN A 88 7.95 1.71 -13.15
C GLN A 88 7.27 3.06 -13.32
N PHE A 89 8.06 4.13 -13.25
CA PHE A 89 7.63 5.51 -13.45
C PHE A 89 8.61 6.24 -14.36
N TYR A 90 8.13 7.28 -15.06
CA TYR A 90 9.02 8.16 -15.80
C TYR A 90 9.60 9.22 -14.86
N CYS A 91 10.92 9.35 -14.90
CA CYS A 91 11.68 10.35 -14.16
C CYS A 91 12.31 11.37 -15.10
N ASP A 92 12.10 12.67 -14.83
CA ASP A 92 12.86 13.79 -15.39
C ASP A 92 14.11 13.96 -14.51
N MET A 93 15.25 13.56 -15.05
CA MET A 93 16.54 13.54 -14.36
C MET A 93 17.43 14.74 -14.72
N THR A 94 16.98 15.59 -15.64
CA THR A 94 17.80 16.68 -16.17
C THR A 94 17.32 18.05 -15.73
N THR A 95 16.02 18.29 -15.70
CA THR A 95 15.46 19.62 -15.42
C THR A 95 15.59 19.98 -13.94
N ASP A 96 16.11 21.17 -13.63
CA ASP A 96 16.22 21.70 -12.28
C ASP A 96 16.91 20.72 -11.29
N GLY A 97 18.05 20.19 -11.70
CA GLY A 97 18.80 19.21 -10.92
C GLY A 97 18.22 17.79 -10.94
N GLY A 98 17.12 17.56 -11.64
CA GLY A 98 16.52 16.24 -11.84
C GLY A 98 15.78 15.67 -10.63
N GLY A 99 15.44 14.40 -10.74
CA GLY A 99 14.78 13.66 -9.65
C GLY A 99 13.27 13.87 -9.56
N TRP A 100 12.62 14.30 -10.62
CA TRP A 100 11.17 14.53 -10.69
C TRP A 100 10.45 13.32 -11.27
N VAL A 101 9.40 12.86 -10.60
CA VAL A 101 8.50 11.82 -11.13
C VAL A 101 7.33 12.46 -11.87
N LEU A 102 7.06 12.02 -13.09
CA LEU A 102 5.91 12.44 -13.87
C LEU A 102 4.64 11.79 -13.33
N ILE A 103 3.65 12.59 -12.94
CA ILE A 103 2.37 12.08 -12.40
C ILE A 103 1.20 12.30 -13.34
N ALA A 104 1.28 13.26 -14.27
CA ALA A 104 0.26 13.47 -15.29
C ALA A 104 0.79 14.26 -16.49
N ARG A 105 0.11 14.09 -17.64
CA ARG A 105 0.36 14.88 -18.87
C ARG A 105 -0.88 14.90 -19.75
N GLY A 106 -0.99 15.87 -20.63
CA GLY A 106 -2.06 16.01 -21.60
C GLY A 106 -2.35 17.45 -21.93
N ARG A 107 -3.40 17.66 -22.75
CA ARG A 107 -3.94 18.98 -23.05
C ARG A 107 -5.15 19.29 -22.19
N GLU A 108 -6.35 19.13 -22.74
CA GLU A 108 -7.65 19.26 -22.10
C GLU A 108 -8.22 17.90 -21.70
N GLY A 109 -9.39 17.89 -21.04
CA GLY A 109 -10.05 16.66 -20.63
C GLY A 109 -9.46 16.02 -19.38
N TRP A 110 -8.78 16.79 -18.57
CA TRP A 110 -8.33 16.36 -17.24
C TRP A 110 -9.55 16.12 -16.36
N LYS A 111 -9.68 14.91 -15.84
CA LYS A 111 -10.80 14.55 -14.97
C LYS A 111 -10.46 14.82 -13.52
N GLY A 112 -11.45 15.35 -12.80
CA GLY A 112 -11.42 15.52 -11.35
C GLY A 112 -11.77 14.25 -10.59
N GLN A 113 -11.47 13.07 -11.12
CA GLN A 113 -11.69 11.80 -10.45
C GLN A 113 -10.50 11.41 -9.59
N TYR A 114 -10.77 10.85 -8.45
CA TYR A 114 -9.72 10.35 -7.56
C TYR A 114 -8.90 9.22 -8.19
N ASN A 115 -9.53 8.35 -8.96
CA ASN A 115 -8.89 7.20 -9.60
C ASN A 115 -7.93 7.54 -10.75
N GLY A 116 -7.75 8.82 -11.06
CA GLY A 116 -6.93 9.25 -12.18
C GLY A 116 -7.53 8.95 -13.54
N LEU A 117 -6.73 8.98 -14.59
CA LEU A 117 -7.16 8.79 -15.97
C LEU A 117 -6.12 8.01 -16.76
N ARG A 118 -6.50 6.91 -17.39
CA ARG A 118 -5.65 5.95 -18.08
C ARG A 118 -4.78 5.11 -17.11
N THR A 119 -4.10 4.12 -17.64
CA THR A 119 -3.20 3.28 -16.85
C THR A 119 -1.85 3.97 -16.61
N PRO A 120 -1.13 3.65 -15.53
CA PRO A 120 0.23 4.17 -15.30
C PRO A 120 1.19 3.87 -16.46
N ALA A 121 1.00 2.74 -17.17
CA ALA A 121 1.79 2.39 -18.34
C ALA A 121 1.62 3.39 -19.49
N VAL A 122 0.39 3.86 -19.75
CA VAL A 122 0.14 4.89 -20.77
C VAL A 122 0.85 6.20 -20.44
N LEU A 123 0.89 6.58 -19.17
CA LEU A 123 1.60 7.78 -18.74
C LEU A 123 3.11 7.67 -18.97
N ARG A 124 3.75 6.62 -18.43
CA ARG A 124 5.22 6.48 -18.49
C ARG A 124 5.76 6.19 -19.87
N ASN A 125 5.00 5.48 -20.72
CA ASN A 125 5.48 5.07 -22.04
C ASN A 125 5.29 6.14 -23.13
N THR A 126 4.46 7.18 -22.87
CA THR A 126 4.18 8.24 -23.84
C THR A 126 4.20 9.59 -23.14
N VAL A 127 5.37 10.19 -23.03
CA VAL A 127 5.58 11.46 -22.29
C VAL A 127 5.60 12.68 -23.19
N SER A 128 5.84 12.49 -24.48
CA SER A 128 5.94 13.56 -25.49
C SER A 128 5.34 13.09 -26.84
N GLY A 129 5.33 13.98 -27.85
CA GLY A 129 4.70 13.72 -29.12
C GLY A 129 3.18 13.94 -29.09
N THR A 130 2.51 13.86 -30.24
CA THR A 130 1.06 14.09 -30.37
C THR A 130 0.21 13.08 -29.62
N ALA A 131 0.69 11.84 -29.45
CA ALA A 131 0.03 10.82 -28.64
C ALA A 131 -0.02 11.20 -27.15
N ALA A 132 0.89 12.02 -26.66
CA ALA A 132 0.89 12.51 -25.28
C ALA A 132 -0.17 13.62 -25.03
N PHE A 133 -0.79 14.15 -26.07
CA PHE A 133 -1.88 15.13 -25.92
C PHE A 133 -3.12 14.52 -25.25
N LEU A 134 -3.33 13.22 -25.43
CA LEU A 134 -4.35 12.49 -24.71
C LEU A 134 -4.02 12.49 -23.22
N THR A 135 -4.88 13.06 -22.42
CA THR A 135 -4.64 13.20 -20.97
C THR A 135 -4.43 11.85 -20.27
N ALA A 136 -3.41 11.76 -19.45
CA ALA A 136 -3.14 10.63 -18.58
C ALA A 136 -2.71 11.13 -17.21
N GLN A 137 -3.26 10.50 -16.15
CA GLN A 137 -3.04 10.84 -14.74
C GLN A 137 -2.82 9.56 -13.94
N LEU A 138 -1.81 9.52 -13.08
CA LEU A 138 -1.68 8.41 -12.14
C LEU A 138 -2.90 8.36 -11.20
N PRO A 139 -3.33 7.18 -10.74
CA PRO A 139 -4.31 7.12 -9.67
C PRO A 139 -3.83 7.91 -8.44
N ALA A 140 -4.72 8.63 -7.78
CA ALA A 140 -4.37 9.41 -6.60
C ALA A 140 -3.71 8.53 -5.51
N LYS A 141 -4.21 7.31 -5.32
CA LYS A 141 -3.60 6.29 -4.45
C LYS A 141 -2.13 5.98 -4.82
N THR A 142 -1.80 5.94 -6.11
CA THR A 142 -0.42 5.71 -6.57
C THR A 142 0.46 6.93 -6.29
N VAL A 143 -0.08 8.14 -6.44
CA VAL A 143 0.66 9.37 -6.09
C VAL A 143 0.93 9.42 -4.58
N ASP A 144 -0.07 9.11 -3.75
CA ASP A 144 0.11 9.03 -2.29
C ASP A 144 1.12 7.94 -1.89
N ALA A 145 1.14 6.81 -2.62
CA ALA A 145 2.12 5.76 -2.40
C ALA A 145 3.55 6.18 -2.78
N LEU A 146 3.73 6.99 -3.83
CA LEU A 146 5.01 7.61 -4.16
C LEU A 146 5.48 8.61 -3.09
N LEU A 147 4.54 9.25 -2.40
CA LEU A 147 4.81 10.15 -1.28
C LEU A 147 5.07 9.41 0.04
N ASN A 148 4.71 8.13 0.12
CA ASN A 148 4.83 7.27 1.30
C ASN A 148 4.29 7.92 2.59
N GLY A 149 3.09 8.50 2.53
CA GLY A 149 2.44 9.17 3.66
C GLY A 149 2.94 10.59 3.94
N THR A 150 3.86 11.11 3.14
CA THR A 150 4.24 12.53 3.22
C THR A 150 3.06 13.38 2.79
N ARG A 151 2.68 14.34 3.62
CA ARG A 151 1.59 15.28 3.32
C ARG A 151 1.91 16.07 2.05
N VAL A 152 0.92 16.25 1.18
CA VAL A 152 1.08 16.99 -0.09
C VAL A 152 1.43 18.46 0.14
N ASP A 153 0.91 19.06 1.21
CA ASP A 153 1.19 20.45 1.58
C ASP A 153 2.58 20.66 2.23
N SER A 154 3.31 19.58 2.53
CA SER A 154 4.67 19.62 3.08
C SER A 154 5.77 19.39 2.04
N LEU A 155 5.41 19.23 0.75
CA LEU A 155 6.38 18.99 -0.31
C LEU A 155 7.36 20.16 -0.46
N VAL A 156 8.64 19.93 -0.20
CA VAL A 156 9.71 20.95 -0.26
C VAL A 156 9.79 21.59 -1.64
N ASP A 157 9.72 20.78 -2.70
CA ASP A 157 9.86 21.24 -4.09
C ASP A 157 8.51 21.62 -4.72
N ARG A 158 7.40 21.51 -3.96
CA ARG A 158 6.04 21.83 -4.40
C ARG A 158 5.55 20.93 -5.54
N VAL A 159 4.33 21.15 -6.01
CA VAL A 159 3.82 20.57 -7.25
C VAL A 159 4.36 21.39 -8.41
N ARG A 160 4.97 20.73 -9.37
CA ARG A 160 5.53 21.35 -10.57
C ARG A 160 4.66 21.06 -11.77
N VAL A 161 4.16 22.11 -12.41
CA VAL A 161 3.43 22.03 -13.69
C VAL A 161 4.20 22.82 -14.74
N ARG A 162 4.48 22.19 -15.87
CA ARG A 162 5.04 22.87 -17.03
C ARG A 162 4.11 22.80 -18.23
N ARG A 163 4.06 23.84 -19.03
CA ARG A 163 3.33 23.87 -20.29
C ARG A 163 4.25 24.26 -21.44
N ALA A 164 3.96 23.71 -22.61
CA ALA A 164 4.71 24.10 -23.81
C ALA A 164 4.39 25.56 -24.18
N SER A 165 5.43 26.36 -24.35
CA SER A 165 5.36 27.77 -24.74
C SER A 165 5.62 28.00 -26.23
N ASN A 166 5.98 26.94 -26.98
CA ASN A 166 6.14 26.97 -28.43
C ASN A 166 5.46 25.78 -29.11
N ALA A 167 5.20 25.90 -30.40
CA ALA A 167 4.50 24.91 -31.21
C ALA A 167 5.24 23.58 -31.32
N ALA A 168 6.56 23.54 -31.11
CA ALA A 168 7.40 22.36 -31.18
C ALA A 168 7.48 21.60 -29.84
N GLY A 169 6.95 22.17 -28.73
CA GLY A 169 7.02 21.56 -27.41
C GLY A 169 8.44 21.48 -26.81
N THR A 170 9.33 22.34 -27.24
CA THR A 170 10.73 22.39 -26.82
C THR A 170 11.05 23.50 -25.83
N SER A 171 10.16 24.47 -25.70
CA SER A 171 10.23 25.57 -24.74
C SER A 171 9.07 25.45 -23.74
N TRP A 172 9.33 25.78 -22.49
CA TRP A 172 8.39 25.54 -21.39
C TRP A 172 8.24 26.76 -20.50
N GLN A 173 7.03 27.01 -20.09
CA GLN A 173 6.70 27.82 -18.94
C GLN A 173 6.43 26.91 -17.75
N GLU A 174 6.75 27.36 -16.55
CA GLU A 174 6.65 26.54 -15.34
C GLU A 174 5.89 27.28 -14.24
N VAL A 175 4.99 26.55 -13.59
CA VAL A 175 4.41 26.96 -12.32
C VAL A 175 4.74 25.91 -11.27
N ARG A 176 5.13 26.38 -10.09
CA ARG A 176 5.19 25.54 -8.88
C ARG A 176 4.24 26.10 -7.85
N PHE A 177 3.47 25.24 -7.22
CA PHE A 177 2.56 25.64 -6.16
C PHE A 177 2.57 24.66 -5.00
N ALA A 178 2.37 25.17 -3.79
CA ALA A 178 2.16 24.37 -2.61
C ALA A 178 0.66 24.35 -2.27
N PHE A 179 0.12 23.18 -2.01
CA PHE A 179 -1.18 23.07 -1.35
C PHE A 179 -1.11 23.65 0.06
N GLN A 180 -2.25 24.00 0.58
CA GLN A 180 -2.42 24.39 2.00
C GLN A 180 -3.55 23.55 2.61
N ASN A 181 -3.37 23.03 3.81
CA ASN A 181 -4.32 22.19 4.52
C ASN A 181 -4.70 20.92 3.72
N ARG A 182 -3.70 20.22 3.15
CA ARG A 182 -3.90 19.05 2.34
C ARG A 182 -2.94 17.92 2.73
N ASP A 183 -3.48 16.77 3.13
CA ASP A 183 -2.69 15.62 3.58
C ASP A 183 -2.45 14.59 2.49
N ARG A 184 -3.34 14.47 1.49
CA ARG A 184 -3.30 13.47 0.41
C ARG A 184 -3.46 14.10 -0.95
N TRP A 185 -3.09 13.35 -2.01
CA TRP A 185 -3.22 13.80 -3.38
C TRP A 185 -4.68 13.84 -3.83
N VAL A 186 -4.99 14.80 -4.68
CA VAL A 186 -6.29 14.93 -5.35
C VAL A 186 -6.12 15.36 -6.80
N TRP A 187 -7.04 14.91 -7.64
CA TRP A 187 -7.15 15.39 -9.02
C TRP A 187 -8.27 16.41 -9.22
N THR A 188 -9.00 16.71 -8.19
CA THR A 188 -10.16 17.61 -8.22
C THR A 188 -9.73 19.08 -8.24
N PHE A 189 -8.81 19.46 -9.13
CA PHE A 189 -8.28 20.84 -9.19
C PHE A 189 -9.29 21.87 -9.62
N GLY A 190 -10.40 21.49 -10.26
CA GLY A 190 -11.56 22.36 -10.43
C GLY A 190 -12.22 22.75 -9.11
N ALA A 191 -11.81 22.12 -8.01
CA ALA A 191 -12.19 22.41 -6.65
C ALA A 191 -11.45 23.60 -6.06
N GLU A 192 -12.01 24.14 -5.02
CA GLU A 192 -11.43 25.22 -4.25
C GLU A 192 -10.36 24.74 -3.24
N HIS A 193 -9.41 23.86 -3.65
CA HIS A 193 -8.30 23.50 -2.77
C HIS A 193 -7.35 24.68 -2.61
N ARG A 194 -7.00 25.00 -1.37
CA ARG A 194 -6.17 26.18 -1.08
C ARG A 194 -4.76 26.01 -1.61
N VAL A 195 -4.24 27.10 -2.20
CA VAL A 195 -2.85 27.27 -2.59
C VAL A 195 -2.18 28.22 -1.60
N GLY A 196 -1.09 27.79 -0.98
CA GLY A 196 -0.31 28.62 -0.06
C GLY A 196 0.62 29.57 -0.79
N THR A 197 1.66 29.02 -1.41
CA THR A 197 2.66 29.76 -2.17
C THR A 197 2.81 29.18 -3.58
N PHE A 198 3.20 30.02 -4.51
CA PHE A 198 3.45 29.61 -5.90
C PHE A 198 4.58 30.43 -6.54
N THR A 199 5.11 29.91 -7.65
CA THR A 199 5.99 30.65 -8.56
C THR A 199 5.54 30.42 -10.00
N PHE A 200 5.61 31.47 -10.84
CA PHE A 200 5.44 31.40 -12.30
C PHE A 200 6.75 31.82 -12.93
N ASP A 201 7.43 30.91 -13.64
CA ASP A 201 8.73 31.16 -14.27
C ASP A 201 9.71 31.87 -13.30
N GLY A 202 9.73 31.41 -12.04
CA GLY A 202 10.55 31.96 -10.96
C GLY A 202 9.97 33.15 -10.18
N VAL A 203 8.90 33.79 -10.67
CA VAL A 203 8.27 34.94 -9.98
C VAL A 203 7.32 34.42 -8.89
N ALA A 204 7.59 34.80 -7.64
CA ALA A 204 6.85 34.33 -6.46
C ALA A 204 5.51 35.04 -6.27
N GLY A 205 4.56 34.29 -5.69
CA GLY A 205 3.27 34.75 -5.25
C GLY A 205 2.71 33.86 -4.15
N SER A 206 1.53 34.21 -3.63
CA SER A 206 0.85 33.44 -2.57
C SER A 206 -0.66 33.55 -2.63
N GLY A 207 -1.34 32.57 -2.07
CA GLY A 207 -2.79 32.51 -1.94
C GLY A 207 -3.48 32.01 -3.21
N GLY A 208 -4.80 31.97 -3.16
CA GLY A 208 -5.65 31.45 -4.22
C GLY A 208 -6.11 30.02 -4.00
N GLN A 209 -6.68 29.44 -5.03
CA GLN A 209 -7.26 28.11 -5.02
C GLN A 209 -6.89 27.37 -6.31
N THR A 210 -6.89 26.04 -6.30
CA THR A 210 -6.47 25.22 -7.45
C THR A 210 -7.33 25.44 -8.70
N ASN A 211 -8.59 25.83 -8.56
CA ASN A 211 -9.44 26.18 -9.69
C ASN A 211 -9.03 27.51 -10.35
N SER A 212 -8.42 28.44 -9.60
CA SER A 212 -7.91 29.69 -10.11
C SER A 212 -6.95 30.34 -9.09
N PHE A 213 -5.66 30.33 -9.41
CA PHE A 213 -4.66 31.04 -8.62
C PHE A 213 -3.67 31.76 -9.53
N GLY A 214 -2.99 32.78 -9.01
CA GLY A 214 -2.04 33.58 -9.75
C GLY A 214 -2.26 35.07 -9.59
N ARG A 215 -1.55 35.89 -10.36
CA ARG A 215 -1.47 37.33 -10.14
C ARG A 215 -2.38 38.12 -11.07
N ASP A 216 -2.58 37.64 -12.29
CA ASP A 216 -3.34 38.36 -13.32
C ASP A 216 -3.90 37.40 -14.38
N ASN A 217 -4.55 37.96 -15.36
CA ASN A 217 -5.22 37.22 -16.43
C ASN A 217 -4.28 36.81 -17.58
N ALA A 218 -3.04 37.22 -17.58
CA ALA A 218 -2.15 36.98 -18.69
C ALA A 218 -1.31 35.70 -18.53
N PHE A 219 -0.09 35.81 -18.06
CA PHE A 219 0.86 34.69 -18.02
C PHE A 219 1.01 34.03 -16.65
N GLN A 220 0.43 34.61 -15.63
CA GLN A 220 0.69 34.29 -14.23
C GLN A 220 -0.56 33.80 -13.51
N ARG A 221 -1.38 33.05 -14.22
CA ARG A 221 -2.60 32.47 -13.67
C ARG A 221 -2.76 31.02 -14.12
N VAL A 222 -3.05 30.11 -13.19
CA VAL A 222 -3.55 28.77 -13.48
C VAL A 222 -5.08 28.79 -13.38
N ASP A 223 -5.73 28.23 -14.37
CA ASP A 223 -7.17 28.04 -14.42
C ASP A 223 -7.46 26.58 -14.74
N THR A 224 -8.14 25.89 -13.84
CA THR A 224 -8.51 24.49 -13.98
C THR A 224 -10.04 24.30 -14.05
N ASN A 225 -10.80 25.38 -13.95
CA ASN A 225 -12.26 25.34 -14.00
C ASN A 225 -12.77 25.37 -15.45
N SER A 226 -13.55 24.36 -15.84
CA SER A 226 -14.15 24.23 -17.17
C SER A 226 -15.09 25.37 -17.54
N THR A 227 -15.62 26.11 -16.57
CA THR A 227 -16.59 27.21 -16.83
C THR A 227 -15.93 28.53 -17.15
N GLN A 228 -14.65 28.70 -16.85
CA GLN A 228 -13.95 29.97 -17.05
C GLN A 228 -13.32 30.11 -18.44
N VAL A 229 -13.26 29.02 -19.21
CA VAL A 229 -12.74 29.05 -20.59
C VAL A 229 -13.76 28.48 -21.53
N GLN A 230 -14.27 29.31 -22.39
CA GLN A 230 -15.33 28.94 -23.34
C GLN A 230 -14.93 27.73 -24.21
N GLY A 231 -15.80 26.72 -24.26
CA GLY A 231 -15.59 25.50 -25.03
C GLY A 231 -14.55 24.55 -24.43
N TRP A 232 -14.08 24.77 -23.21
CA TRP A 232 -13.13 23.95 -22.54
C TRP A 232 -13.80 23.03 -21.51
N THR A 233 -13.47 21.74 -21.56
CA THR A 233 -14.07 20.72 -20.69
C THR A 233 -13.04 20.17 -19.70
N GLY A 234 -12.79 20.88 -18.61
CA GLY A 234 -11.86 20.48 -17.56
C GLY A 234 -10.40 20.47 -18.01
N GLY A 235 -9.48 20.63 -17.10
CA GLY A 235 -8.06 20.53 -17.35
C GLY A 235 -7.23 21.65 -16.73
N ILE A 236 -5.96 21.74 -17.12
CA ILE A 236 -5.03 22.75 -16.64
C ILE A 236 -4.72 23.72 -17.78
N ALA A 237 -5.19 24.97 -17.67
CA ALA A 237 -4.66 26.08 -18.41
C ALA A 237 -3.56 26.75 -17.59
N TYR A 238 -2.57 27.30 -18.26
CA TYR A 238 -1.51 28.03 -17.61
C TYR A 238 -1.20 29.28 -18.44
N GLY A 239 -1.75 30.42 -18.01
CA GLY A 239 -1.51 31.75 -18.60
C GLY A 239 -2.38 32.10 -19.78
N ALA A 240 -1.97 33.15 -20.50
CA ALA A 240 -2.75 33.87 -21.52
C ALA A 240 -3.13 33.03 -22.71
N SER A 241 -4.10 33.61 -23.47
CA SER A 241 -4.44 33.18 -24.83
C SER A 241 -3.19 33.04 -25.68
N VAL A 242 -3.02 31.88 -26.29
CA VAL A 242 -2.08 31.72 -27.39
C VAL A 242 -2.84 31.96 -28.69
N THR A 243 -2.45 32.96 -29.45
CA THR A 243 -3.01 33.22 -30.79
C THR A 243 -2.44 32.18 -31.75
N GLY A 244 -3.30 31.43 -32.39
CA GLY A 244 -2.94 30.44 -33.39
C GLY A 244 -4.08 29.51 -33.73
N THR A 245 -4.03 28.88 -34.88
CA THR A 245 -5.01 27.86 -35.26
C THR A 245 -4.76 26.58 -34.49
N PRO A 246 -5.74 26.02 -33.76
CA PRO A 246 -5.60 24.74 -33.14
C PRO A 246 -5.25 23.66 -34.16
N SER A 247 -4.21 22.90 -33.93
CA SER A 247 -3.77 21.81 -34.79
C SER A 247 -3.61 20.54 -33.97
N ALA A 248 -3.88 19.40 -34.57
CA ALA A 248 -3.65 18.10 -33.94
C ALA A 248 -2.15 17.84 -33.63
N THR A 249 -1.26 18.58 -34.28
CA THR A 249 0.18 18.38 -34.19
C THR A 249 0.93 19.43 -33.37
N THR A 250 0.34 20.58 -33.07
CA THR A 250 0.99 21.63 -32.29
C THR A 250 0.86 21.35 -30.78
N TYR A 251 1.87 21.69 -30.01
CA TYR A 251 1.83 21.66 -28.53
C TYR A 251 1.05 22.83 -27.95
N LEU A 252 0.86 23.88 -28.69
CA LEU A 252 -0.03 24.98 -28.37
C LEU A 252 -1.42 24.67 -28.85
N TYR A 253 -2.42 24.91 -28.00
CA TYR A 253 -3.80 24.70 -28.36
C TYR A 253 -4.67 25.84 -27.82
N SER A 254 -5.48 26.43 -28.67
CA SER A 254 -6.54 27.37 -28.28
C SER A 254 -7.84 26.93 -28.92
N ALA A 255 -8.86 26.63 -28.12
CA ALA A 255 -10.19 26.33 -28.64
C ALA A 255 -11.05 27.57 -28.83
N ALA A 256 -10.52 28.74 -28.48
CA ALA A 256 -11.37 29.92 -28.46
C ALA A 256 -11.28 30.69 -29.76
N THR A 257 -12.46 30.89 -30.37
CA THR A 257 -12.67 31.86 -31.43
C THR A 257 -12.66 33.29 -30.91
N ASN A 258 -12.70 33.52 -29.59
CA ASN A 258 -12.94 34.82 -28.97
C ASN A 258 -11.87 35.20 -27.94
N GLY A 259 -10.61 34.92 -28.21
CA GLY A 259 -9.52 35.28 -27.26
C GLY A 259 -9.51 34.49 -25.96
N GLY A 260 -10.06 33.26 -25.98
CA GLY A 260 -9.99 32.36 -24.85
C GLY A 260 -8.58 31.86 -24.53
N ASN A 261 -8.40 31.33 -23.35
CA ASN A 261 -7.08 30.88 -22.86
C ASN A 261 -6.55 29.71 -23.67
N ALA A 262 -5.27 29.73 -23.91
CA ALA A 262 -4.57 28.59 -24.50
C ALA A 262 -4.73 27.33 -23.65
N ARG A 263 -4.84 26.19 -24.31
CA ARG A 263 -4.82 24.87 -23.71
C ARG A 263 -3.60 24.08 -24.20
N PRO A 264 -2.40 24.54 -23.85
CA PRO A 264 -1.18 23.91 -24.32
C PRO A 264 -1.00 22.52 -23.70
N PHE A 265 -0.14 21.74 -24.32
CA PHE A 265 0.34 20.51 -23.70
C PHE A 265 0.99 20.83 -22.35
N ALA A 266 0.54 20.16 -21.32
CA ALA A 266 1.04 20.31 -19.95
C ALA A 266 1.52 18.99 -19.37
N GLN A 267 2.50 19.06 -18.48
CA GLN A 267 3.02 17.95 -17.70
C GLN A 267 3.06 18.34 -16.23
N MET A 268 2.80 17.39 -15.34
CA MET A 268 2.83 17.60 -13.90
C MET A 268 3.77 16.62 -13.22
N PHE A 269 4.60 17.14 -12.32
CA PHE A 269 5.65 16.40 -11.64
C PHE A 269 5.63 16.63 -10.14
N LEU A 270 6.13 15.63 -9.40
CA LEU A 270 6.49 15.73 -7.99
C LEU A 270 7.97 15.34 -7.80
N ARG A 271 8.57 15.83 -6.71
CA ARG A 271 9.92 15.42 -6.30
C ARG A 271 9.92 15.04 -4.82
N PRO A 272 9.40 13.84 -4.48
CA PRO A 272 9.57 13.31 -3.13
C PRO A 272 11.06 13.08 -2.84
N ARG A 273 11.58 13.67 -1.77
CA ARG A 273 12.98 13.48 -1.37
C ARG A 273 13.10 12.29 -0.42
N LEU A 274 12.67 11.12 -0.91
CA LEU A 274 12.71 9.87 -0.17
C LEU A 274 13.95 9.07 -0.54
N THR A 275 14.54 8.39 0.45
CA THR A 275 15.60 7.39 0.27
C THR A 275 15.20 6.08 0.92
N LEU A 276 15.62 4.95 0.36
CA LEU A 276 15.31 3.63 0.94
C LEU A 276 15.83 3.50 2.36
N ALA A 277 16.96 4.13 2.68
CA ALA A 277 17.55 4.11 4.02
C ALA A 277 16.67 4.79 5.09
N ASN A 278 15.81 5.71 4.68
CA ASN A 278 14.93 6.46 5.58
C ASN A 278 13.50 5.90 5.61
N LEU A 279 13.24 4.79 4.92
CA LEU A 279 11.92 4.17 4.86
C LEU A 279 11.88 2.88 5.68
N ASP A 280 10.84 2.75 6.49
CA ASP A 280 10.59 1.53 7.25
C ASP A 280 9.69 0.58 6.46
N PHE A 281 10.26 -0.53 6.00
CA PHE A 281 9.54 -1.62 5.34
C PHE A 281 8.95 -2.64 6.33
N GLY A 282 9.16 -2.43 7.63
CA GLY A 282 8.82 -3.40 8.65
C GLY A 282 9.72 -4.64 8.61
N THR A 283 9.53 -5.54 9.56
CA THR A 283 10.27 -6.81 9.61
C THR A 283 9.36 -7.95 9.16
N VAL A 284 9.83 -8.77 8.23
CA VAL A 284 9.16 -10.03 7.87
C VAL A 284 9.66 -11.13 8.80
N PRO A 285 8.82 -11.69 9.68
CA PRO A 285 9.22 -12.80 10.56
C PRO A 285 9.48 -14.08 9.74
N ASP A 286 10.22 -15.03 10.32
CA ASP A 286 10.52 -16.31 9.63
C ASP A 286 9.27 -17.12 9.30
N THR A 287 8.18 -16.91 10.03
CA THR A 287 6.87 -17.51 9.75
C THR A 287 6.10 -16.85 8.61
N GLY A 288 6.61 -15.75 8.05
CA GLY A 288 5.93 -14.95 7.03
C GLY A 288 5.04 -13.84 7.61
N THR A 289 4.46 -13.04 6.71
CA THR A 289 3.50 -11.97 7.04
C THR A 289 2.07 -12.47 6.94
N ALA A 290 1.14 -11.77 7.60
CA ALA A 290 -0.29 -11.94 7.36
C ALA A 290 -0.68 -11.52 5.94
N ALA A 291 -1.85 -11.94 5.49
CA ALA A 291 -2.46 -11.45 4.26
C ALA A 291 -2.80 -9.95 4.36
N GLU A 292 -2.71 -9.25 3.24
CA GLU A 292 -3.07 -7.86 3.11
C GLU A 292 -4.24 -7.72 2.12
N THR A 293 -5.40 -7.33 2.62
CA THR A 293 -6.58 -7.12 1.79
C THR A 293 -6.89 -5.65 1.60
N LEU A 294 -7.52 -5.33 0.49
CA LEU A 294 -8.13 -4.03 0.29
C LEU A 294 -9.31 -3.87 1.27
N ARG A 295 -9.63 -2.61 1.56
CA ARG A 295 -10.86 -2.28 2.28
C ARG A 295 -12.08 -2.76 1.50
N GLU A 296 -13.05 -3.32 2.19
CA GLU A 296 -14.38 -3.59 1.64
C GLU A 296 -15.07 -2.27 1.26
N LEU A 297 -15.07 -1.96 -0.01
CA LEU A 297 -15.73 -0.80 -0.62
C LEU A 297 -16.35 -1.24 -1.95
N PRO A 298 -17.35 -0.54 -2.45
CA PRO A 298 -17.76 -0.72 -3.84
C PRO A 298 -16.73 -0.10 -4.80
N GLU A 299 -16.73 -0.59 -6.03
CA GLU A 299 -16.03 0.08 -7.12
C GLU A 299 -16.69 1.44 -7.41
N SER A 300 -15.91 2.45 -7.80
CA SER A 300 -16.45 3.77 -8.16
C SER A 300 -17.16 3.79 -9.51
N ASP A 301 -16.81 2.84 -10.39
CA ASP A 301 -17.44 2.68 -11.68
C ASP A 301 -18.77 1.93 -11.56
N ALA A 302 -19.84 2.50 -12.08
CA ALA A 302 -21.15 1.90 -12.02
C ALA A 302 -21.24 0.62 -12.89
N ILE A 303 -22.01 -0.36 -12.43
CA ILE A 303 -22.39 -1.53 -13.22
C ILE A 303 -23.28 -1.06 -14.40
N ARG A 304 -23.20 -1.78 -15.52
CA ARG A 304 -24.08 -1.52 -16.67
C ARG A 304 -25.55 -1.59 -16.26
N THR A 305 -26.30 -0.52 -16.55
CA THR A 305 -27.76 -0.48 -16.38
C THR A 305 -28.44 -1.41 -17.39
N VAL A 306 -29.28 -2.30 -16.90
CA VAL A 306 -30.09 -3.21 -17.72
C VAL A 306 -31.55 -2.74 -17.78
N TRP A 307 -32.08 -2.38 -16.61
CA TRP A 307 -33.40 -1.78 -16.42
C TRP A 307 -33.32 -0.65 -15.40
N GLY A 308 -34.18 0.35 -15.55
CA GLY A 308 -34.38 1.42 -14.60
C GLY A 308 -35.83 1.78 -14.44
N VAL A 309 -36.14 2.75 -13.56
CA VAL A 309 -37.48 3.26 -13.31
C VAL A 309 -37.58 4.74 -13.72
N THR A 310 -38.71 5.15 -14.25
CA THR A 310 -38.86 6.52 -14.78
C THR A 310 -40.29 7.05 -14.67
N GLY A 311 -40.40 8.34 -14.88
CA GLY A 311 -41.69 9.09 -14.90
C GLY A 311 -42.27 9.23 -13.49
N GLN A 312 -43.34 10.01 -13.40
CA GLN A 312 -44.07 10.24 -12.16
C GLN A 312 -45.27 9.33 -12.02
N GLY A 313 -45.37 8.64 -10.90
CA GLY A 313 -46.49 7.80 -10.57
C GLY A 313 -47.75 8.60 -10.17
N ASN A 314 -47.57 9.58 -9.29
CA ASN A 314 -48.62 10.52 -8.88
C ASN A 314 -48.01 11.83 -8.32
N GLY A 315 -48.83 12.84 -8.10
CA GLY A 315 -48.41 14.10 -7.49
C GLY A 315 -47.57 15.00 -8.41
N THR A 316 -46.95 16.01 -7.81
CA THR A 316 -46.06 16.94 -8.48
C THR A 316 -44.61 16.43 -8.35
N ASP A 317 -43.80 16.74 -9.35
CA ASP A 317 -42.33 16.55 -9.26
C ASP A 317 -41.76 17.40 -8.11
N GLY A 318 -40.90 16.83 -7.33
CA GLY A 318 -40.29 17.49 -6.16
C GLY A 318 -39.29 16.63 -5.44
N GLU A 319 -38.50 17.25 -4.62
CA GLU A 319 -37.42 16.61 -3.88
C GLU A 319 -37.91 15.44 -3.01
N LEU A 320 -39.08 15.60 -2.40
CA LEU A 320 -39.70 14.54 -1.60
C LEU A 320 -40.43 13.46 -2.43
N ASN A 321 -40.43 13.58 -3.75
CA ASN A 321 -41.18 12.71 -4.67
C ASN A 321 -40.33 12.13 -5.79
N THR A 322 -39.12 11.75 -5.45
CA THR A 322 -38.11 11.14 -6.36
C THR A 322 -38.54 9.78 -6.90
N GLU A 323 -38.06 9.43 -8.10
CA GLU A 323 -38.33 8.15 -8.73
C GLU A 323 -37.97 6.97 -7.81
N VAL A 324 -36.86 7.08 -7.05
CA VAL A 324 -36.44 6.05 -6.08
C VAL A 324 -36.26 6.67 -4.70
N ALA A 325 -36.91 6.08 -3.70
CA ALA A 325 -36.86 6.53 -2.31
C ALA A 325 -36.53 5.40 -1.32
N ALA A 326 -36.57 4.13 -1.75
CA ALA A 326 -36.30 3.00 -0.89
C ALA A 326 -35.83 1.77 -1.66
N PHE A 327 -35.02 0.98 -0.99
CA PHE A 327 -34.62 -0.37 -1.39
C PHE A 327 -34.92 -1.38 -0.27
N GLY A 328 -35.11 -2.64 -0.65
CA GLY A 328 -35.13 -3.79 0.26
C GLY A 328 -34.86 -5.06 -0.52
N GLN A 329 -34.46 -6.11 0.15
CA GLN A 329 -34.15 -7.38 -0.51
C GLN A 329 -34.82 -8.55 0.21
N VAL A 330 -35.39 -9.48 -0.57
CA VAL A 330 -35.78 -10.82 -0.13
C VAL A 330 -35.28 -11.84 -1.16
N GLY A 331 -34.53 -12.81 -0.70
CA GLY A 331 -33.90 -13.79 -1.60
C GLY A 331 -33.05 -13.12 -2.69
N ASN A 332 -33.28 -13.50 -3.94
CA ASN A 332 -32.56 -12.99 -5.09
C ASN A 332 -33.19 -11.73 -5.74
N THR A 333 -34.11 -11.06 -5.08
CA THR A 333 -34.80 -9.88 -5.59
C THR A 333 -34.54 -8.67 -4.73
N VAL A 334 -34.04 -7.61 -5.32
CA VAL A 334 -33.98 -6.26 -4.74
C VAL A 334 -35.20 -5.50 -5.22
N TYR A 335 -35.97 -4.97 -4.26
CA TYR A 335 -37.17 -4.18 -4.50
C TYR A 335 -36.82 -2.72 -4.48
N VAL A 336 -37.30 -1.99 -5.50
CA VAL A 336 -37.11 -0.55 -5.68
C VAL A 336 -38.45 0.13 -5.51
N GLY A 337 -38.56 1.01 -4.55
CA GLY A 337 -39.74 1.80 -4.23
C GLY A 337 -39.52 3.29 -4.44
N GLY A 338 -40.54 4.02 -4.87
CA GLY A 338 -40.48 5.46 -5.08
C GLY A 338 -41.71 6.03 -5.77
N ASN A 339 -41.55 7.13 -6.51
CA ASN A 339 -42.61 7.79 -7.25
C ASN A 339 -42.45 7.65 -8.79
N PHE A 340 -42.05 6.50 -9.25
CA PHE A 340 -41.94 6.19 -10.66
C PHE A 340 -43.25 5.66 -11.26
N ARG A 341 -43.34 5.73 -12.60
CA ARG A 341 -44.50 5.20 -13.37
C ARG A 341 -44.13 3.98 -14.21
N TYR A 342 -42.92 3.94 -14.75
CA TYR A 342 -42.51 2.92 -15.72
C TYR A 342 -41.25 2.22 -15.26
N VAL A 343 -41.14 0.94 -15.65
CA VAL A 343 -39.88 0.21 -15.70
C VAL A 343 -39.45 0.11 -17.15
N GLN A 344 -38.22 0.49 -17.48
CA GLN A 344 -37.73 0.54 -18.87
C GLN A 344 -36.21 0.28 -18.98
N LYS A 345 -35.77 -0.12 -20.18
CA LYS A 345 -34.36 -0.48 -20.42
C LYS A 345 -33.46 0.72 -20.73
N THR A 346 -34.00 1.70 -21.46
CA THR A 346 -33.27 2.91 -21.85
C THR A 346 -34.18 4.15 -21.77
N SER A 347 -33.61 5.34 -21.83
CA SER A 347 -34.38 6.59 -21.83
C SER A 347 -35.40 6.70 -22.97
N THR A 348 -35.17 6.02 -24.10
CA THR A 348 -35.97 6.06 -25.32
C THR A 348 -36.82 4.81 -25.56
N SER A 349 -36.81 3.84 -24.61
CA SER A 349 -37.57 2.60 -24.73
C SER A 349 -39.05 2.79 -24.94
N THR A 350 -39.64 1.91 -25.74
CA THR A 350 -41.09 1.82 -26.04
C THR A 350 -41.52 0.38 -26.10
N GLY A 351 -42.83 0.11 -26.17
CA GLY A 351 -43.36 -1.26 -26.33
C GLY A 351 -42.95 -2.19 -25.18
N ALA A 352 -42.44 -3.35 -25.52
CA ALA A 352 -42.06 -4.39 -24.55
C ALA A 352 -40.90 -3.99 -23.62
N ASP A 353 -40.13 -3.00 -23.98
CA ASP A 353 -38.99 -2.49 -23.18
C ASP A 353 -39.38 -1.31 -22.28
N LYS A 354 -40.65 -0.93 -22.22
CA LYS A 354 -41.22 0.10 -21.34
C LYS A 354 -42.56 -0.32 -20.80
N ILE A 355 -42.58 -0.75 -19.57
CA ILE A 355 -43.76 -1.33 -18.93
C ILE A 355 -44.30 -0.37 -17.87
N GLU A 356 -45.61 -0.15 -17.86
CA GLU A 356 -46.24 0.58 -16.74
C GLU A 356 -46.29 -0.30 -15.52
N GLN A 357 -45.53 0.07 -14.53
CA GLN A 357 -45.53 -0.49 -13.18
C GLN A 357 -45.14 0.64 -12.22
N LYS A 358 -46.13 1.07 -11.43
CA LYS A 358 -46.00 2.25 -10.57
C LYS A 358 -45.46 1.88 -9.20
N PHE A 359 -44.61 2.75 -8.65
CA PHE A 359 -44.20 2.89 -7.26
C PHE A 359 -43.36 1.78 -6.71
N LEU A 360 -43.47 0.52 -7.16
CA LEU A 360 -42.73 -0.62 -6.60
C LEU A 360 -42.44 -1.64 -7.70
N ALA A 361 -41.19 -2.04 -7.84
CA ALA A 361 -40.75 -3.08 -8.77
C ALA A 361 -39.62 -3.93 -8.17
N GLY A 362 -39.50 -5.18 -8.62
CA GLY A 362 -38.43 -6.08 -8.26
C GLY A 362 -37.36 -6.21 -9.35
N PHE A 363 -36.12 -6.33 -8.96
CA PHE A 363 -34.97 -6.54 -9.86
C PHE A 363 -34.10 -7.69 -9.35
N ASN A 364 -33.61 -8.53 -10.26
CA ASN A 364 -32.72 -9.61 -9.90
C ASN A 364 -31.40 -9.07 -9.34
N VAL A 365 -30.95 -9.58 -8.20
CA VAL A 365 -29.79 -9.07 -7.48
C VAL A 365 -28.48 -9.21 -8.28
N ASP A 366 -28.34 -10.30 -9.03
CA ASP A 366 -27.13 -10.61 -9.79
C ASP A 366 -27.10 -9.87 -11.13
N THR A 367 -28.19 -9.90 -11.87
CA THR A 367 -28.26 -9.41 -13.24
C THR A 367 -28.78 -7.98 -13.38
N GLY A 368 -29.63 -7.53 -12.45
CA GLY A 368 -30.38 -6.26 -12.56
C GLY A 368 -31.55 -6.32 -13.52
N GLU A 369 -31.90 -7.52 -13.99
CA GLU A 369 -33.09 -7.72 -14.82
C GLU A 369 -34.36 -7.48 -13.99
N TRP A 370 -35.37 -6.87 -14.61
CA TRP A 370 -36.66 -6.68 -14.00
C TRP A 370 -37.37 -8.00 -13.77
N VAL A 371 -37.90 -8.21 -12.57
CA VAL A 371 -38.66 -9.42 -12.18
C VAL A 371 -40.12 -9.21 -12.55
N SER A 372 -40.53 -9.69 -13.71
CA SER A 372 -41.86 -9.47 -14.28
C SER A 372 -43.01 -10.17 -13.55
N SER A 373 -42.73 -11.19 -12.73
CA SER A 373 -43.74 -11.87 -11.90
C SER A 373 -44.18 -11.05 -10.69
N PHE A 374 -43.36 -10.12 -10.21
CA PHE A 374 -43.67 -9.26 -9.08
C PHE A 374 -44.42 -8.03 -9.53
N ARG A 375 -45.76 -8.06 -9.40
CA ARG A 375 -46.67 -7.05 -9.98
C ARG A 375 -47.67 -6.46 -8.97
N PRO A 376 -47.22 -5.86 -7.86
CA PRO A 376 -48.12 -5.19 -6.95
C PRO A 376 -48.76 -3.96 -7.59
N VAL A 377 -49.99 -3.63 -7.23
CA VAL A 377 -50.72 -2.43 -7.67
C VAL A 377 -50.92 -1.52 -6.48
N LEU A 378 -50.22 -0.42 -6.43
CA LEU A 378 -50.34 0.62 -5.42
C LEU A 378 -50.88 1.90 -6.08
N ASN A 379 -51.64 2.72 -5.29
CA ASN A 379 -52.13 4.01 -5.79
C ASN A 379 -51.32 5.22 -5.33
N GLY A 380 -50.21 5.02 -4.66
CA GLY A 380 -49.32 6.08 -4.20
C GLY A 380 -47.89 5.62 -3.95
N GLN A 381 -47.00 6.58 -3.74
CA GLN A 381 -45.57 6.39 -3.68
C GLN A 381 -45.12 5.58 -2.49
N VAL A 382 -44.09 4.77 -2.73
CA VAL A 382 -43.35 4.00 -1.72
C VAL A 382 -42.19 4.81 -1.16
N LYS A 383 -42.01 4.81 0.16
CA LYS A 383 -40.94 5.56 0.86
C LYS A 383 -40.03 4.68 1.71
N ALA A 384 -40.47 3.50 2.07
CA ALA A 384 -39.71 2.57 2.89
C ALA A 384 -40.05 1.12 2.55
N ILE A 385 -39.04 0.26 2.61
CA ILE A 385 -39.16 -1.16 2.36
C ILE A 385 -38.34 -1.90 3.43
N ALA A 386 -38.89 -2.97 3.98
CA ALA A 386 -38.16 -3.83 4.90
C ALA A 386 -38.54 -5.30 4.67
N ALA A 387 -37.53 -6.19 4.67
CA ALA A 387 -37.77 -7.62 4.72
C ALA A 387 -38.18 -8.06 6.15
N LEU A 388 -39.25 -8.80 6.26
CA LEU A 388 -39.64 -9.41 7.54
C LEU A 388 -38.87 -10.72 7.80
N PRO A 389 -38.71 -11.14 9.06
CA PRO A 389 -37.97 -12.36 9.40
C PRO A 389 -38.51 -13.64 8.75
N ASP A 390 -39.78 -13.66 8.40
CA ASP A 390 -40.46 -14.80 7.73
C ASP A 390 -40.36 -14.73 6.19
N GLY A 391 -39.57 -13.80 5.65
CA GLY A 391 -39.33 -13.63 4.22
C GLY A 391 -40.38 -12.81 3.47
N ARG A 392 -41.41 -12.26 4.14
CA ARG A 392 -42.37 -11.34 3.53
C ARG A 392 -41.78 -9.93 3.39
N LEU A 393 -42.41 -9.11 2.54
CA LEU A 393 -41.94 -7.75 2.23
C LEU A 393 -42.89 -6.71 2.84
N ALA A 394 -42.43 -5.97 3.83
CA ALA A 394 -43.14 -4.80 4.34
C ALA A 394 -42.85 -3.58 3.50
N VAL A 395 -43.89 -2.88 3.05
CA VAL A 395 -43.81 -1.71 2.16
C VAL A 395 -44.61 -0.56 2.77
N GLY A 396 -43.90 0.54 3.01
CA GLY A 396 -44.47 1.76 3.58
C GLY A 396 -44.43 2.93 2.63
N GLY A 397 -45.38 3.85 2.74
CA GLY A 397 -45.40 5.02 1.90
C GLY A 397 -46.64 5.90 2.09
N GLN A 398 -47.05 6.55 0.97
CA GLN A 398 -48.25 7.43 0.92
C GLN A 398 -49.24 6.88 -0.09
N PHE A 399 -49.81 5.72 0.21
CA PHE A 399 -50.83 5.09 -0.59
C PHE A 399 -52.05 4.76 0.29
N SER A 400 -53.24 4.61 -0.30
CA SER A 400 -54.47 4.26 0.39
C SER A 400 -55.09 2.95 -0.11
N THR A 401 -54.55 2.36 -1.19
CA THR A 401 -54.93 1.05 -1.69
C THR A 401 -53.74 0.23 -2.13
N ALA A 402 -53.82 -1.09 -1.90
CA ALA A 402 -52.87 -2.07 -2.40
C ALA A 402 -53.65 -3.25 -3.03
N ASN A 403 -53.34 -3.58 -4.30
CA ASN A 403 -54.02 -4.65 -5.06
C ASN A 403 -55.57 -4.53 -5.06
N GLY A 404 -56.07 -3.31 -5.16
CA GLY A 404 -57.51 -3.02 -5.17
C GLY A 404 -58.21 -3.01 -3.82
N VAL A 405 -57.48 -3.32 -2.72
CA VAL A 405 -58.04 -3.30 -1.38
C VAL A 405 -57.57 -2.04 -0.63
N ALA A 406 -58.47 -1.49 0.21
CA ALA A 406 -58.14 -0.37 1.09
C ALA A 406 -57.06 -0.75 2.06
N GLN A 407 -55.90 -0.05 1.98
CA GLN A 407 -54.71 -0.34 2.78
C GLN A 407 -53.92 0.96 2.97
N GLN A 408 -54.03 1.55 4.15
CA GLN A 408 -53.46 2.89 4.40
C GLN A 408 -51.98 2.82 4.81
N SER A 409 -51.12 3.29 3.95
CA SER A 409 -49.71 3.61 4.17
C SER A 409 -48.76 2.45 4.48
N LEU A 410 -49.23 1.27 4.85
CA LEU A 410 -48.42 0.08 5.13
C LEU A 410 -49.09 -1.17 4.55
N VAL A 411 -48.35 -1.97 3.80
CA VAL A 411 -48.80 -3.27 3.28
C VAL A 411 -47.68 -4.31 3.44
N VAL A 412 -48.05 -5.56 3.68
CA VAL A 412 -47.10 -6.68 3.61
C VAL A 412 -47.45 -7.53 2.40
N LEU A 413 -46.47 -7.79 1.58
CA LEU A 413 -46.58 -8.45 0.28
C LEU A 413 -45.82 -9.78 0.25
N ASP A 414 -46.36 -10.70 -0.54
CA ASP A 414 -45.60 -11.84 -1.03
C ASP A 414 -44.44 -11.39 -1.93
N PRO A 415 -43.20 -11.78 -1.68
CA PRO A 415 -42.03 -11.26 -2.40
C PRO A 415 -41.92 -11.79 -3.84
N VAL A 416 -42.65 -12.85 -4.22
CA VAL A 416 -42.59 -13.46 -5.55
C VAL A 416 -43.64 -12.85 -6.48
N THR A 417 -44.84 -12.66 -5.99
CA THR A 417 -45.99 -12.23 -6.81
C THR A 417 -46.39 -10.78 -6.60
N GLY A 418 -46.07 -10.21 -5.44
CA GLY A 418 -46.54 -8.90 -5.02
C GLY A 418 -48.00 -8.94 -4.47
N ALA A 419 -48.57 -10.12 -4.25
CA ALA A 419 -49.90 -10.26 -3.64
C ALA A 419 -49.89 -9.79 -2.18
N THR A 420 -51.00 -9.23 -1.71
CA THR A 420 -51.15 -8.80 -0.34
C THR A 420 -51.21 -10.02 0.60
N SER A 421 -50.42 -9.99 1.67
CA SER A 421 -50.34 -11.07 2.66
C SER A 421 -51.61 -11.09 3.51
N PRO A 422 -52.35 -12.19 3.53
CA PRO A 422 -53.58 -12.30 4.34
C PRO A 422 -53.26 -12.27 5.84
N GLY A 423 -54.12 -11.65 6.64
CA GLY A 423 -54.01 -11.62 8.08
C GLY A 423 -53.00 -10.63 8.68
N TRP A 424 -52.24 -9.90 7.84
CA TRP A 424 -51.34 -8.85 8.27
C TRP A 424 -51.79 -7.51 7.67
N GLN A 425 -52.78 -6.88 8.31
CA GLN A 425 -53.44 -5.66 7.85
C GLN A 425 -53.30 -4.57 8.91
N VAL A 426 -52.33 -3.66 8.76
CA VAL A 426 -52.16 -2.52 9.64
C VAL A 426 -52.40 -1.26 8.84
N ALA A 427 -53.26 -0.41 9.31
CA ALA A 427 -53.57 0.90 8.73
C ALA A 427 -53.05 2.02 9.66
N LEU A 428 -52.47 3.02 9.08
CA LEU A 428 -52.02 4.20 9.79
C LEU A 428 -53.05 5.34 9.62
N GLU A 429 -53.32 6.04 10.71
CA GLU A 429 -54.27 7.13 10.75
C GLU A 429 -53.63 8.40 11.35
N ASN A 430 -54.07 9.57 10.84
CA ASN A 430 -53.76 10.87 11.46
C ASN A 430 -55.10 11.49 11.92
N ARG A 431 -55.38 11.28 13.20
CA ARG A 431 -56.66 11.72 13.82
C ARG A 431 -56.60 13.17 14.35
N THR A 432 -55.44 13.75 14.49
CA THR A 432 -55.21 15.07 15.12
C THR A 432 -55.30 16.17 14.11
N SER A 433 -54.64 16.09 12.96
CA SER A 433 -54.58 17.15 11.97
C SER A 433 -55.45 16.88 10.74
N GLY A 434 -56.03 15.69 10.58
CA GLY A 434 -56.68 15.24 9.38
C GLY A 434 -55.76 15.18 8.14
N GLY A 435 -54.44 15.40 8.32
CA GLY A 435 -53.43 15.33 7.26
C GLY A 435 -53.23 13.89 6.77
N VAL A 436 -52.50 13.75 5.66
CA VAL A 436 -52.19 12.45 5.08
C VAL A 436 -51.25 11.68 6.01
N ALA A 437 -51.73 10.50 6.47
CA ALA A 437 -50.84 9.57 7.15
C ALA A 437 -49.82 9.00 6.15
N GLY A 438 -48.59 8.81 6.57
CA GLY A 438 -47.57 8.27 5.69
C GLY A 438 -46.37 7.73 6.44
N ILE A 439 -45.80 6.66 5.91
CA ILE A 439 -44.51 6.10 6.38
C ILE A 439 -43.38 6.73 5.61
N ARG A 440 -42.29 7.02 6.34
CA ARG A 440 -41.02 7.54 5.81
C ARG A 440 -39.86 6.57 5.98
N GLY A 441 -39.85 5.78 7.07
CA GLY A 441 -38.79 4.84 7.38
C GLY A 441 -39.34 3.56 8.01
N LEU A 442 -38.73 2.44 7.68
CA LEU A 442 -38.96 1.11 8.24
C LEU A 442 -37.65 0.43 8.57
N THR A 443 -37.55 -0.20 9.72
CA THR A 443 -36.43 -1.06 10.08
C THR A 443 -36.92 -2.24 10.96
N VAL A 444 -36.32 -3.40 10.82
CA VAL A 444 -36.66 -4.59 11.61
C VAL A 444 -35.57 -4.85 12.63
N GLN A 445 -35.96 -5.04 13.88
CA GLN A 445 -35.08 -5.50 14.93
C GLN A 445 -35.82 -6.47 15.85
N GLY A 446 -35.26 -7.66 16.01
CA GLY A 446 -35.90 -8.74 16.78
C GLY A 446 -37.28 -9.10 16.24
N SER A 447 -38.28 -9.08 17.09
CA SER A 447 -39.66 -9.41 16.73
C SER A 447 -40.48 -8.19 16.28
N TYR A 448 -39.84 -7.04 16.03
CA TYR A 448 -40.59 -5.82 15.76
C TYR A 448 -40.13 -5.16 14.44
N LEU A 449 -41.13 -4.68 13.69
CA LEU A 449 -41.01 -3.71 12.63
C LEU A 449 -41.19 -2.31 13.24
N TYR A 450 -40.11 -1.52 13.27
CA TYR A 450 -40.12 -0.12 13.72
C TYR A 450 -40.54 0.78 12.58
N VAL A 451 -41.37 1.78 12.87
CA VAL A 451 -42.02 2.65 11.89
C VAL A 451 -41.74 4.12 12.21
N ALA A 452 -41.23 4.84 11.25
CA ALA A 452 -41.11 6.30 11.27
C ALA A 452 -42.06 6.92 10.23
N GLY A 453 -42.69 8.04 10.59
CA GLY A 453 -43.59 8.69 9.63
C GLY A 453 -44.38 9.85 10.20
N SER A 454 -45.55 10.12 9.56
CA SER A 454 -46.51 11.11 9.98
C SER A 454 -47.86 10.40 10.26
N PHE A 455 -48.16 10.11 11.52
CA PHE A 455 -49.36 9.39 11.95
C PHE A 455 -49.56 9.60 13.45
N THR A 456 -50.78 9.27 13.95
CA THR A 456 -51.13 9.31 15.36
C THR A 456 -51.66 8.00 15.89
N HIS A 457 -52.15 7.10 15.03
CA HIS A 457 -52.74 5.80 15.45
C HIS A 457 -52.38 4.73 14.43
N LEU A 458 -52.26 3.51 14.92
CA LEU A 458 -52.19 2.29 14.13
C LEU A 458 -53.40 1.39 14.48
N THR A 459 -54.13 0.94 13.48
CA THR A 459 -55.25 0.00 13.62
C THR A 459 -54.98 -1.28 12.85
N ALA A 460 -55.43 -2.40 13.41
CA ALA A 460 -55.39 -3.70 12.73
C ALA A 460 -56.62 -4.50 13.11
N PRO A 461 -57.27 -5.25 12.19
CA PRO A 461 -58.48 -5.99 12.46
C PRO A 461 -58.29 -7.00 13.61
N GLY A 462 -59.20 -6.98 14.59
CA GLY A 462 -59.12 -7.85 15.74
C GLY A 462 -57.96 -7.60 16.71
N LYS A 463 -57.26 -6.48 16.60
CA LYS A 463 -56.18 -6.05 17.52
C LYS A 463 -56.54 -4.73 18.19
N PRO A 464 -56.00 -4.47 19.40
CA PRO A 464 -56.10 -3.15 20.01
C PRO A 464 -55.51 -2.04 19.12
N THR A 465 -56.19 -0.90 19.07
CA THR A 465 -55.64 0.29 18.42
C THR A 465 -54.49 0.85 19.24
N ALA A 466 -53.35 1.07 18.63
CA ALA A 466 -52.21 1.73 19.27
C ALA A 466 -52.24 3.25 19.00
N TYR A 467 -52.21 4.05 20.04
CA TYR A 467 -51.85 5.45 19.97
C TYR A 467 -50.34 5.55 19.84
N ALA A 468 -49.90 6.08 18.75
CA ALA A 468 -48.47 6.14 18.45
C ALA A 468 -48.18 7.38 17.59
N TRP A 469 -47.58 8.43 18.17
CA TRP A 469 -47.38 9.71 17.52
C TRP A 469 -46.03 9.78 16.83
N ASN A 470 -46.03 9.64 15.48
CA ASN A 470 -44.93 9.74 14.55
C ASN A 470 -43.81 8.71 14.75
N GLY A 471 -43.97 7.77 15.65
CA GLY A 471 -43.06 6.65 15.89
C GLY A 471 -43.84 5.48 16.46
N ALA A 472 -43.66 4.25 15.96
CA ALA A 472 -44.37 3.04 16.37
C ALA A 472 -43.50 1.80 16.16
N ARG A 473 -43.94 0.68 16.72
CA ARG A 473 -43.48 -0.64 16.33
C ARG A 473 -44.62 -1.65 16.24
N ILE A 474 -44.45 -2.66 15.40
CA ILE A 474 -45.43 -3.66 15.07
C ILE A 474 -44.79 -5.03 15.21
N ASN A 475 -45.46 -5.95 15.86
CA ASN A 475 -44.95 -7.33 15.93
C ASN A 475 -44.95 -7.97 14.54
N THR A 476 -43.78 -8.44 14.11
CA THR A 476 -43.53 -8.92 12.72
C THR A 476 -44.34 -10.20 12.41
N ALA A 477 -44.52 -11.09 13.38
CA ALA A 477 -45.22 -12.33 13.18
C ALA A 477 -46.75 -12.15 13.14
N THR A 478 -47.30 -11.30 14.02
CA THR A 478 -48.76 -11.18 14.21
C THR A 478 -49.39 -9.96 13.56
N GLY A 479 -48.60 -8.98 13.12
CA GLY A 479 -49.10 -7.69 12.67
C GLY A 479 -49.78 -6.86 13.77
N ALA A 480 -49.58 -7.18 15.03
CA ALA A 480 -50.19 -6.43 16.13
C ALA A 480 -49.36 -5.16 16.42
N PRO A 481 -49.98 -3.96 16.36
CA PRO A 481 -49.32 -2.74 16.85
C PRO A 481 -49.02 -2.84 18.36
N ASP A 482 -47.83 -2.36 18.76
CA ASP A 482 -47.48 -2.33 20.19
C ASP A 482 -48.12 -1.09 20.86
N THR A 483 -49.11 -1.33 21.73
CA THR A 483 -49.85 -0.29 22.46
C THR A 483 -49.03 0.36 23.58
N ASN A 484 -47.91 -0.26 23.97
CA ASN A 484 -47.10 0.18 25.11
C ASN A 484 -45.82 0.88 24.67
N TRP A 485 -45.62 1.07 23.37
CA TRP A 485 -44.41 1.70 22.83
C TRP A 485 -44.76 2.90 21.94
N ASN A 486 -44.55 4.10 22.44
CA ASN A 486 -44.89 5.35 21.78
C ASN A 486 -43.91 6.46 22.19
N PRO A 487 -43.00 6.92 21.33
CA PRO A 487 -42.06 7.97 21.65
C PRO A 487 -42.69 9.39 21.67
N LEU A 488 -43.93 9.56 21.26
CA LEU A 488 -44.66 10.83 21.28
C LEU A 488 -43.93 11.99 20.59
N PHE A 489 -43.43 11.79 19.39
CA PHE A 489 -42.76 12.85 18.66
C PHE A 489 -43.74 13.92 18.16
N ASN A 490 -43.52 15.19 18.50
CA ASN A 490 -44.41 16.30 18.13
C ASN A 490 -44.27 16.75 16.67
N GLY A 491 -43.48 16.07 15.81
CA GLY A 491 -43.31 16.30 14.38
C GLY A 491 -42.97 15.00 13.66
N THR A 492 -43.11 15.02 12.33
CA THR A 492 -42.84 13.86 11.48
C THR A 492 -41.43 13.31 11.69
N SER A 493 -41.33 12.02 11.93
CA SER A 493 -40.05 11.28 11.83
C SER A 493 -39.79 10.81 10.41
N VAL A 494 -38.52 10.78 10.00
CA VAL A 494 -38.11 10.44 8.62
C VAL A 494 -37.15 9.27 8.62
N GLY A 495 -35.96 9.45 9.20
CA GLY A 495 -34.97 8.38 9.33
C GLY A 495 -35.20 7.54 10.56
N ILE A 496 -34.86 6.27 10.47
CA ILE A 496 -34.96 5.32 11.58
C ILE A 496 -33.86 4.28 11.49
N ASP A 497 -33.27 3.94 12.63
CA ASP A 497 -32.37 2.83 12.79
C ASP A 497 -32.64 2.12 14.12
N ALA A 498 -32.75 0.79 14.08
CA ALA A 498 -32.81 -0.05 15.27
C ALA A 498 -31.67 -1.07 15.21
N PRO A 499 -30.53 -0.76 15.87
CA PRO A 499 -29.33 -1.55 15.76
C PRO A 499 -29.47 -2.93 16.42
N ALA A 500 -28.59 -3.85 16.04
CA ALA A 500 -28.60 -5.23 16.52
C ALA A 500 -28.38 -5.35 18.05
N SER A 501 -27.86 -4.31 18.70
CA SER A 501 -27.78 -4.25 20.17
C SER A 501 -29.14 -4.38 20.85
N GLY A 502 -30.21 -3.95 20.18
CA GLY A 502 -31.58 -4.11 20.61
C GLY A 502 -32.02 -3.28 21.82
N ASP A 503 -31.14 -2.45 22.37
CA ASP A 503 -31.40 -1.61 23.56
C ASP A 503 -32.11 -0.30 23.22
N ARG A 504 -31.98 0.18 22.00
CA ARG A 504 -32.49 1.47 21.52
C ARG A 504 -32.91 1.46 20.06
N ALA A 505 -33.67 2.47 19.67
CA ALA A 505 -33.94 2.85 18.29
C ALA A 505 -33.66 4.34 18.14
N TYR A 506 -33.08 4.71 17.01
CA TYR A 506 -32.77 6.10 16.66
C TYR A 506 -33.80 6.61 15.65
N PHE A 507 -34.19 7.86 15.84
CA PHE A 507 -35.07 8.58 14.93
C PHE A 507 -34.46 9.93 14.52
N SER A 508 -34.68 10.32 13.30
CA SER A 508 -34.42 11.66 12.81
C SER A 508 -35.65 12.23 12.09
N GLY A 509 -35.82 13.54 12.04
CA GLY A 509 -36.98 14.12 11.40
C GLY A 509 -37.17 15.62 11.65
N TYR A 510 -38.46 16.02 11.69
CA TYR A 510 -38.92 17.40 11.88
C TYR A 510 -39.36 17.71 13.30
N PHE A 511 -39.34 16.72 14.22
CA PHE A 511 -39.81 16.87 15.59
C PHE A 511 -38.82 17.66 16.45
N ARG A 512 -39.36 18.28 17.50
CA ARG A 512 -38.59 19.05 18.50
C ARG A 512 -38.72 18.51 19.91
N GLN A 513 -39.64 17.59 20.12
CA GLN A 513 -39.94 16.98 21.42
C GLN A 513 -40.31 15.50 21.26
N SER A 514 -40.01 14.73 22.31
CA SER A 514 -40.47 13.40 22.57
C SER A 514 -41.12 13.42 23.95
N ASP A 515 -42.42 13.17 24.06
CA ASP A 515 -43.21 13.29 25.30
C ASP A 515 -42.87 14.56 26.12
N GLN A 516 -42.96 15.73 25.47
CA GLN A 516 -42.63 17.08 26.03
C GLN A 516 -41.15 17.30 26.40
N THR A 517 -40.32 16.27 26.39
CA THR A 517 -38.86 16.39 26.54
C THR A 517 -38.23 16.89 25.25
N GLN A 518 -37.31 17.83 25.34
CA GLN A 518 -36.61 18.37 24.16
C GLN A 518 -35.89 17.28 23.37
N ALA A 519 -36.09 17.27 22.05
CA ALA A 519 -35.43 16.42 21.09
C ALA A 519 -35.19 17.22 19.78
N LEU A 520 -33.92 17.50 19.45
CA LEU A 520 -33.57 18.44 18.37
C LEU A 520 -33.47 17.73 17.03
N SER A 521 -34.62 17.33 16.46
CA SER A 521 -34.74 16.62 15.16
C SER A 521 -34.05 15.26 15.09
N ALA A 522 -33.52 14.79 16.21
CA ALA A 522 -32.96 13.46 16.39
C ALA A 522 -33.20 12.98 17.83
N ALA A 523 -33.42 11.68 17.98
CA ALA A 523 -33.66 11.06 19.31
C ALA A 523 -33.14 9.62 19.33
N ALA A 524 -32.61 9.21 20.46
CA ALA A 524 -32.39 7.82 20.81
C ALA A 524 -33.48 7.38 21.82
N VAL A 525 -34.24 6.37 21.50
CA VAL A 525 -35.38 5.91 22.26
C VAL A 525 -35.14 4.49 22.73
N GLN A 526 -35.47 4.19 24.02
CA GLN A 526 -35.34 2.84 24.54
C GLN A 526 -36.34 1.89 23.85
N THR A 527 -35.92 0.65 23.64
CA THR A 527 -36.81 -0.41 23.11
C THR A 527 -37.70 -1.02 24.19
N SER A 528 -37.51 -0.71 25.46
CA SER A 528 -38.44 -1.10 26.56
C SER A 528 -39.80 -0.41 26.43
N ALA A 529 -40.80 -0.90 27.14
CA ALA A 529 -42.11 -0.29 27.21
C ALA A 529 -42.02 1.18 27.62
N GLY A 530 -42.90 2.03 27.07
CA GLY A 530 -42.95 3.47 27.31
C GLY A 530 -42.06 4.27 26.37
N ALA A 531 -41.16 3.66 25.61
CA ALA A 531 -40.33 4.32 24.61
C ALA A 531 -39.61 5.60 25.11
N GLN A 532 -39.05 5.56 26.32
CA GLN A 532 -38.37 6.73 26.91
C GLN A 532 -37.11 7.11 26.16
N LEU A 533 -36.75 8.39 26.18
CA LEU A 533 -35.44 8.82 25.67
C LEU A 533 -34.29 8.12 26.42
N VAL A 534 -33.25 7.76 25.69
CA VAL A 534 -32.05 7.19 26.32
C VAL A 534 -31.34 8.27 27.14
N SER A 535 -30.79 7.91 28.29
CA SER A 535 -30.01 8.80 29.14
C SER A 535 -28.52 8.58 28.94
N PRO A 536 -27.71 9.67 28.79
CA PRO A 536 -28.13 11.07 28.68
C PRO A 536 -28.95 11.33 27.40
N THR A 537 -29.81 12.34 27.42
CA THR A 537 -30.60 12.70 26.24
C THR A 537 -29.72 13.23 25.14
N TRP A 538 -29.92 12.72 23.92
CA TRP A 538 -29.20 13.17 22.75
C TRP A 538 -29.79 14.48 22.22
N LEU A 539 -28.98 15.57 22.32
CA LEU A 539 -29.35 16.91 21.85
C LEU A 539 -28.29 17.41 20.85
N PRO A 540 -28.36 16.98 19.58
CA PRO A 540 -27.40 17.44 18.59
C PRO A 540 -27.54 18.94 18.33
N THR A 541 -26.38 19.60 18.18
CA THR A 541 -26.31 21.02 17.84
C THR A 541 -25.80 21.20 16.43
N PHE A 542 -26.34 22.16 15.70
CA PHE A 542 -26.02 22.43 14.30
C PHE A 542 -25.65 23.89 14.08
N SER A 543 -24.68 24.13 13.23
CA SER A 543 -24.34 25.44 12.71
C SER A 543 -25.17 25.74 11.47
N LYS A 544 -25.75 26.92 11.36
CA LYS A 544 -26.57 27.30 10.22
C LYS A 544 -25.74 27.78 9.02
N PRO A 545 -26.12 27.44 7.77
CA PRO A 545 -25.52 28.04 6.58
C PRO A 545 -25.81 29.53 6.47
N GLY A 546 -24.83 30.37 6.73
CA GLY A 546 -24.89 31.83 6.53
C GLY A 546 -25.85 32.60 7.43
N ALA A 547 -25.68 33.93 7.46
CA ALA A 547 -26.46 34.83 8.31
C ALA A 547 -27.94 34.94 7.95
N ASN A 548 -28.33 34.61 6.73
CA ASN A 548 -29.68 34.73 6.19
C ASN A 548 -30.46 33.41 6.14
N TYR A 549 -29.93 32.33 6.68
CA TYR A 549 -30.63 31.05 6.69
C TYR A 549 -31.77 31.08 7.71
N THR A 550 -32.99 31.16 7.20
CA THR A 550 -34.21 31.22 8.01
C THR A 550 -35.00 29.93 8.09
N GLY A 551 -34.48 28.85 7.45
CA GLY A 551 -35.13 27.54 7.37
C GLY A 551 -35.18 26.82 8.72
N ASN A 552 -36.19 25.95 8.86
CA ASN A 552 -36.24 25.03 10.00
C ASN A 552 -35.15 23.96 9.85
N ILE A 553 -34.47 23.70 10.95
CA ILE A 553 -33.47 22.62 11.03
C ILE A 553 -34.23 21.29 11.11
N TRP A 554 -33.87 20.32 10.24
CA TRP A 554 -34.37 18.96 10.25
C TRP A 554 -33.27 17.95 9.92
N GLN A 555 -33.43 16.73 10.39
CA GLN A 555 -32.50 15.65 10.14
C GLN A 555 -33.20 14.53 9.37
N LEU A 556 -32.54 13.91 8.40
CA LEU A 556 -33.18 12.99 7.47
C LEU A 556 -32.66 11.56 7.58
N GLY A 557 -31.39 11.36 7.80
CA GLY A 557 -30.75 10.05 7.90
C GLY A 557 -30.10 9.83 9.25
N VAL A 558 -30.24 8.62 9.82
CA VAL A 558 -29.59 8.21 11.07
C VAL A 558 -29.14 6.76 10.98
N ARG A 559 -27.94 6.45 11.49
CA ARG A 559 -27.38 5.09 11.49
C ARG A 559 -26.38 4.88 12.62
N GLU A 560 -26.51 3.81 13.40
CA GLU A 560 -25.50 3.36 14.36
C GLU A 560 -24.53 2.37 13.69
N VAL A 561 -23.24 2.59 13.87
CA VAL A 561 -22.16 1.66 13.44
C VAL A 561 -20.93 1.89 14.30
N ASN A 562 -20.27 0.82 14.74
CA ASN A 562 -19.02 0.85 15.53
C ASN A 562 -19.07 1.77 16.76
N GLY A 563 -20.14 1.71 17.54
CA GLY A 563 -20.30 2.49 18.76
C GLY A 563 -20.48 4.00 18.52
N LYS A 564 -20.80 4.39 17.29
CA LYS A 564 -21.14 5.75 16.91
C LYS A 564 -22.49 5.81 16.23
N VAL A 565 -23.24 6.89 16.43
CA VAL A 565 -24.44 7.20 15.67
C VAL A 565 -24.14 8.36 14.71
N TRP A 566 -24.37 8.09 13.42
CA TRP A 566 -24.20 9.05 12.33
C TRP A 566 -25.54 9.68 12.00
N LEU A 567 -25.53 11.00 11.83
CA LEU A 567 -26.70 11.83 11.62
C LEU A 567 -26.49 12.80 10.47
N GLY A 568 -27.40 12.80 9.50
CA GLY A 568 -27.36 13.65 8.34
C GLY A 568 -28.65 14.45 8.13
N GLY A 569 -28.55 15.68 7.67
CA GLY A 569 -29.72 16.54 7.49
C GLY A 569 -29.50 17.84 6.77
N SER A 570 -30.43 18.78 6.97
CA SER A 570 -30.61 20.03 6.22
C SER A 570 -29.51 21.07 6.41
N GLU A 571 -28.66 20.92 7.40
CA GLU A 571 -27.53 21.80 7.64
C GLU A 571 -26.32 21.43 6.78
N HIS A 572 -26.53 20.57 5.78
CA HIS A 572 -25.48 20.02 4.93
C HIS A 572 -24.43 19.24 5.72
N SER A 573 -24.79 18.78 6.91
CA SER A 573 -23.89 18.10 7.83
C SER A 573 -24.11 16.59 7.86
N LEU A 574 -23.00 15.86 7.96
CA LEU A 574 -22.96 14.45 8.35
C LEU A 574 -22.07 14.34 9.57
N PHE A 575 -22.67 14.24 10.74
CA PHE A 575 -22.00 14.22 12.02
C PHE A 575 -22.05 12.83 12.65
N ALA A 576 -20.96 12.45 13.34
CA ALA A 576 -20.90 11.24 14.13
C ALA A 576 -20.82 11.56 15.62
N TYR A 577 -21.62 10.87 16.41
CA TYR A 577 -21.67 11.02 17.86
C TYR A 577 -21.34 9.68 18.53
N ASN A 578 -20.73 9.71 19.71
CA ASN A 578 -20.57 8.52 20.52
C ASN A 578 -21.96 7.98 20.92
N ARG A 579 -22.17 6.65 20.81
CA ARG A 579 -23.51 6.05 21.07
C ARG A 579 -23.96 6.13 22.53
N ASP A 580 -23.03 6.22 23.49
CA ASP A 580 -23.37 6.12 24.92
C ASP A 580 -23.54 7.48 25.61
N ASN A 581 -22.72 8.47 25.24
CA ASN A 581 -22.75 9.80 25.86
C ASN A 581 -23.11 10.92 24.87
N PHE A 582 -23.31 10.59 23.59
CA PHE A 582 -23.66 11.51 22.51
C PHE A 582 -22.69 12.69 22.31
N SER A 583 -21.43 12.53 22.73
CA SER A 583 -20.40 13.50 22.41
C SER A 583 -20.08 13.49 20.92
N LEU A 584 -19.93 14.67 20.31
CA LEU A 584 -19.61 14.81 18.89
C LEU A 584 -18.19 14.30 18.61
N GLN A 585 -18.08 13.34 17.69
CA GLN A 585 -16.83 12.62 17.36
C GLN A 585 -16.26 13.02 15.99
N ALA A 586 -17.13 13.35 15.04
CA ALA A 586 -16.73 13.75 13.71
C ALA A 586 -17.73 14.73 13.10
N GLY A 587 -17.22 15.67 12.31
CA GLY A 587 -18.00 16.60 11.55
C GLY A 587 -17.59 16.63 10.09
N ASN A 588 -18.57 16.56 9.22
CA ASN A 588 -18.42 16.75 7.79
C ASN A 588 -19.53 17.69 7.31
N ILE A 589 -19.18 18.67 6.49
CA ILE A 589 -20.13 19.62 5.90
C ILE A 589 -19.95 19.61 4.40
N THR A 590 -21.07 19.60 3.64
CA THR A 590 -21.08 19.82 2.20
C THR A 590 -21.48 21.25 1.87
N LYS A 591 -20.92 21.81 0.81
CA LYS A 591 -21.23 23.18 0.38
C LYS A 591 -22.06 23.12 -0.90
N ASN A 592 -22.90 24.15 -1.15
CA ASN A 592 -23.75 24.34 -2.33
C ASN A 592 -24.78 23.21 -2.56
N GLY A 593 -25.92 23.31 -1.88
CA GLY A 593 -27.01 22.34 -1.93
C GLY A 593 -26.51 20.99 -1.45
N GLY A 594 -26.69 20.61 -0.25
CA GLY A 594 -25.96 19.49 0.25
C GLY A 594 -26.60 18.74 1.41
N ASP A 595 -27.93 18.88 1.59
CA ASP A 595 -28.65 18.12 2.60
C ASP A 595 -28.31 16.64 2.49
N PHE A 596 -27.92 16.02 3.60
CA PHE A 596 -27.80 14.58 3.67
C PHE A 596 -29.17 13.94 3.90
N GLN A 597 -29.67 13.23 2.91
CA GLN A 597 -31.03 12.70 2.81
C GLN A 597 -31.13 11.27 3.34
N VAL A 598 -30.06 10.49 3.24
CA VAL A 598 -29.97 9.12 3.71
C VAL A 598 -28.58 8.83 4.29
N VAL A 599 -28.56 8.07 5.39
CA VAL A 599 -27.35 7.54 6.00
C VAL A 599 -27.52 6.04 6.21
N THR A 600 -26.59 5.24 5.72
CA THR A 600 -26.58 3.79 5.89
C THR A 600 -25.15 3.27 6.10
N SER A 601 -24.99 1.98 6.33
CA SER A 601 -23.68 1.37 6.51
C SER A 601 -23.61 -0.04 5.94
N SER A 602 -22.41 -0.45 5.54
CA SER A 602 -22.05 -1.84 5.24
C SER A 602 -20.68 -2.11 5.83
N GLY A 603 -20.55 -3.15 6.67
CA GLY A 603 -19.33 -3.39 7.43
C GLY A 603 -18.86 -2.15 8.20
N ASN A 604 -17.60 -1.76 8.01
CA ASN A 604 -16.99 -0.58 8.64
C ASN A 604 -17.13 0.70 7.79
N THR A 605 -18.00 0.72 6.80
CA THR A 605 -18.20 1.87 5.92
C THR A 605 -19.57 2.48 6.13
N VAL A 606 -19.61 3.80 6.34
CA VAL A 606 -20.82 4.63 6.36
C VAL A 606 -20.99 5.27 5.01
N TYR A 607 -22.22 5.24 4.46
CA TYR A 607 -22.58 5.93 3.23
C TYR A 607 -23.59 7.03 3.54
N GLY A 608 -23.34 8.22 3.01
CA GLY A 608 -24.26 9.35 3.08
C GLY A 608 -24.67 9.82 1.69
N GLY A 609 -25.98 9.78 1.39
CA GLY A 609 -26.58 10.30 0.17
C GLY A 609 -27.09 11.72 0.36
N CYS A 610 -26.93 12.56 -0.67
CA CYS A 610 -27.25 13.98 -0.60
C CYS A 610 -27.67 14.53 -1.97
N HIS A 611 -28.15 15.77 -2.00
CA HIS A 611 -28.23 16.53 -3.24
C HIS A 611 -27.01 17.44 -3.45
N CYS A 612 -25.87 17.02 -2.94
CA CYS A 612 -24.59 17.70 -3.04
C CYS A 612 -23.85 17.36 -4.35
N GLY A 613 -23.43 18.34 -5.04
CA GLY A 613 -22.61 18.16 -6.26
C GLY A 613 -21.24 18.78 -6.17
N ASP A 614 -20.76 19.14 -4.96
CA ASP A 614 -19.63 20.02 -4.77
C ASP A 614 -18.56 19.40 -3.88
N TRP A 615 -18.46 19.78 -2.62
CA TRP A 615 -17.36 19.40 -1.71
C TRP A 615 -17.88 18.87 -0.40
N ALA A 616 -17.24 17.81 0.09
CA ALA A 616 -17.28 17.38 1.48
C ALA A 616 -16.06 17.92 2.21
N TYR A 617 -16.28 18.75 3.21
CA TYR A 617 -15.23 19.31 4.07
C TYR A 617 -15.09 18.44 5.31
N GLU A 618 -13.93 17.80 5.46
CA GLU A 618 -13.62 16.97 6.61
C GLU A 618 -13.24 17.82 7.83
N ASN A 619 -13.55 17.30 9.04
CA ASN A 619 -13.30 18.01 10.32
C ASN A 619 -13.92 19.40 10.35
N ALA A 620 -15.02 19.60 9.64
CA ALA A 620 -15.85 20.79 9.67
C ALA A 620 -17.03 20.56 10.61
N PHE A 621 -17.05 21.29 11.73
CA PHE A 621 -18.07 21.19 12.79
C PHE A 621 -19.03 22.37 12.79
N ALA A 622 -18.66 23.40 12.06
CA ALA A 622 -19.44 24.61 11.90
C ALA A 622 -19.25 25.20 10.49
N TRP A 623 -20.18 26.03 10.04
CA TRP A 623 -20.09 26.69 8.75
C TRP A 623 -18.91 27.65 8.61
N SER A 624 -18.33 28.11 9.72
CA SER A 624 -17.06 28.86 9.74
C SER A 624 -15.87 27.99 9.33
N ASP A 625 -15.99 26.68 9.38
CA ASP A 625 -14.92 25.74 8.99
C ASP A 625 -14.88 25.49 7.49
N VAL A 626 -15.84 25.99 6.71
CA VAL A 626 -15.88 25.90 5.24
C VAL A 626 -15.52 27.25 4.60
N GLY A 627 -15.24 27.27 3.29
CA GLY A 627 -14.79 28.48 2.60
C GLY A 627 -13.36 28.89 3.01
N SER A 628 -13.15 30.11 3.48
CA SER A 628 -11.83 30.60 3.87
C SER A 628 -11.27 29.92 5.12
N GLY A 629 -12.14 29.43 6.00
CA GLY A 629 -11.78 28.68 7.21
C GLY A 629 -11.73 27.17 7.03
N TRP A 630 -12.02 26.65 5.84
CA TRP A 630 -12.17 25.23 5.61
C TRP A 630 -10.91 24.40 5.90
N ARG A 631 -11.17 23.17 6.23
CA ARG A 631 -10.17 22.11 6.41
C ARG A 631 -9.95 21.41 5.05
N GLN A 632 -9.61 20.14 5.08
CA GLN A 632 -9.48 19.35 3.88
C GLN A 632 -10.86 19.13 3.23
N ALA A 633 -10.93 19.30 1.91
CA ALA A 633 -12.14 19.08 1.13
C ALA A 633 -11.87 18.10 -0.02
N ASP A 634 -12.86 17.25 -0.30
CA ASP A 634 -12.85 16.33 -1.43
C ASP A 634 -14.13 16.43 -2.23
N LYS A 635 -14.05 16.08 -3.53
CA LYS A 635 -15.21 16.08 -4.40
C LYS A 635 -16.19 15.00 -3.98
N ILE A 636 -17.46 15.38 -3.84
CA ILE A 636 -18.59 14.48 -3.65
C ILE A 636 -19.57 14.66 -4.80
N SER A 637 -20.18 13.58 -5.28
CA SER A 637 -21.18 13.59 -6.34
C SER A 637 -22.40 12.80 -5.91
N LEU A 638 -23.31 13.48 -5.24
CA LEU A 638 -24.59 13.03 -4.74
C LEU A 638 -24.52 11.97 -3.61
N PHE A 639 -23.39 11.30 -3.39
CA PHE A 639 -23.12 10.50 -2.20
C PHE A 639 -21.65 10.20 -2.04
N GLY A 640 -21.26 9.85 -0.80
CA GLY A 640 -19.89 9.51 -0.42
C GLY A 640 -19.83 8.41 0.62
N ALA A 641 -18.61 8.01 0.97
CA ALA A 641 -18.32 6.99 1.95
C ALA A 641 -17.34 7.50 3.01
N TRP A 642 -17.52 7.04 4.25
CA TRP A 642 -16.67 7.37 5.40
C TRP A 642 -16.30 6.11 6.16
N ASP A 643 -15.11 6.08 6.71
CA ASP A 643 -14.66 5.04 7.63
C ASP A 643 -15.34 5.19 9.00
N ALA A 644 -16.08 4.18 9.45
CA ALA A 644 -16.79 4.24 10.72
C ALA A 644 -15.84 4.27 11.95
N THR A 645 -14.61 3.79 11.84
CA THR A 645 -13.63 3.79 12.92
C THR A 645 -12.87 5.12 13.01
N THR A 646 -12.29 5.56 11.89
CA THR A 646 -11.43 6.75 11.82
C THR A 646 -12.20 8.03 11.55
N ASN A 647 -13.44 7.94 11.07
CA ASN A 647 -14.30 9.01 10.59
C ASN A 647 -13.79 9.72 9.31
N ALA A 648 -12.74 9.21 8.67
CA ALA A 648 -12.16 9.81 7.48
C ALA A 648 -13.06 9.61 6.26
N TYR A 649 -13.14 10.61 5.41
CA TYR A 649 -13.76 10.51 4.09
C TYR A 649 -12.95 9.54 3.20
N LEU A 650 -13.64 8.61 2.55
CA LEU A 650 -13.02 7.59 1.72
C LEU A 650 -13.02 8.04 0.25
N ALA A 651 -12.13 8.96 -0.08
CA ALA A 651 -12.05 9.58 -1.40
C ALA A 651 -11.79 8.56 -2.54
N GLU A 652 -11.26 7.37 -2.21
CA GLU A 652 -11.08 6.28 -3.16
C GLU A 652 -12.41 5.69 -3.68
N PHE A 653 -13.53 5.91 -2.97
CA PHE A 653 -14.88 5.71 -3.48
C PHE A 653 -15.45 7.05 -3.95
N SER A 654 -15.28 7.35 -5.22
CA SER A 654 -15.64 8.62 -5.85
C SER A 654 -16.47 8.38 -7.11
N PRO A 655 -17.73 7.92 -6.97
CA PRO A 655 -18.61 7.71 -8.11
C PRO A 655 -18.98 9.05 -8.76
N ILE A 656 -19.29 9.01 -10.06
CA ILE A 656 -19.76 10.19 -10.79
C ILE A 656 -21.20 9.94 -11.20
N LEU A 657 -22.09 10.72 -10.61
CA LEU A 657 -23.53 10.68 -10.85
C LEU A 657 -24.06 12.03 -11.28
N GLN A 658 -25.17 12.00 -12.00
CA GLN A 658 -25.96 13.16 -12.35
C GLN A 658 -27.43 12.90 -12.02
N ALA A 659 -28.02 13.83 -11.30
CA ALA A 659 -29.45 13.85 -11.02
C ALA A 659 -30.20 14.63 -12.10
N ARG A 660 -31.40 14.20 -12.45
CA ARG A 660 -32.26 14.80 -13.48
C ARG A 660 -32.70 16.21 -13.08
N LYS A 661 -33.07 16.44 -11.85
CA LYS A 661 -33.51 17.70 -11.28
C LYS A 661 -32.63 18.26 -10.18
N GLY A 662 -31.60 17.52 -9.82
CA GLY A 662 -30.70 17.88 -8.70
C GLY A 662 -31.20 17.45 -7.32
N TYR A 663 -32.25 16.61 -7.24
CA TYR A 663 -32.77 16.14 -5.94
C TYR A 663 -31.88 15.09 -5.28
N GLY A 664 -30.96 14.46 -6.01
CA GLY A 664 -29.86 13.66 -5.47
C GLY A 664 -30.22 12.23 -5.10
N VAL A 665 -29.46 11.68 -4.15
CA VAL A 665 -29.57 10.31 -3.68
C VAL A 665 -30.40 10.26 -2.40
N TRP A 666 -31.56 9.56 -2.47
CA TRP A 666 -32.53 9.40 -1.39
C TRP A 666 -32.52 8.00 -0.78
N ALA A 667 -31.94 7.01 -1.45
CA ALA A 667 -31.84 5.66 -0.98
C ALA A 667 -30.48 5.05 -1.30
N ILE A 668 -29.91 4.35 -0.34
CA ILE A 668 -28.66 3.57 -0.49
C ILE A 668 -28.88 2.22 0.18
N PHE A 669 -28.46 1.14 -0.48
CA PHE A 669 -28.65 -0.23 0.02
C PHE A 669 -27.50 -1.11 -0.45
N THR A 670 -26.93 -1.91 0.44
CA THR A 670 -25.97 -2.97 0.09
C THR A 670 -26.72 -4.29 0.08
N ASP A 671 -26.69 -4.98 -1.06
CA ASP A 671 -27.36 -6.26 -1.21
C ASP A 671 -26.54 -7.45 -0.65
N SER A 672 -27.11 -8.64 -0.71
CA SER A 672 -26.47 -9.85 -0.20
C SER A 672 -25.23 -10.30 -0.99
N ARG A 673 -24.93 -9.67 -2.11
CA ARG A 673 -23.72 -9.86 -2.93
C ARG A 673 -22.65 -8.80 -2.63
N GLY A 674 -22.95 -7.87 -1.73
CA GLY A 674 -22.10 -6.71 -1.46
C GLY A 674 -22.19 -5.60 -2.52
N THR A 675 -23.11 -5.71 -3.50
CA THR A 675 -23.35 -4.66 -4.49
C THR A 675 -24.05 -3.49 -3.83
N LEU A 676 -23.53 -2.29 -4.01
CA LEU A 676 -24.16 -1.06 -3.49
C LEU A 676 -25.13 -0.50 -4.54
N TRP A 677 -26.40 -0.31 -4.12
CA TRP A 677 -27.46 0.33 -4.87
C TRP A 677 -27.64 1.75 -4.40
N ALA A 678 -27.67 2.72 -5.31
CA ALA A 678 -27.95 4.12 -5.02
C ALA A 678 -29.10 4.60 -5.89
N GLY A 679 -30.08 5.28 -5.31
CA GLY A 679 -31.30 5.69 -5.96
C GLY A 679 -31.78 7.05 -5.52
N GLY A 680 -32.54 7.71 -6.42
CA GLY A 680 -33.08 9.05 -6.24
C GLY A 680 -33.73 9.52 -7.53
N ASP A 681 -33.45 10.75 -7.98
CA ASP A 681 -33.79 11.24 -9.30
C ASP A 681 -32.62 11.09 -10.29
N LEU A 682 -31.89 9.99 -10.20
CA LEU A 682 -30.69 9.75 -10.99
C LEU A 682 -30.99 9.57 -12.48
N ASP A 683 -30.21 10.24 -13.34
CA ASP A 683 -30.34 10.19 -14.78
C ASP A 683 -29.11 9.59 -15.49
N HIS A 684 -27.90 9.88 -15.01
CA HIS A 684 -26.66 9.35 -15.57
C HIS A 684 -25.67 8.90 -14.48
N SER A 685 -24.86 7.89 -14.83
CA SER A 685 -23.68 7.47 -14.07
C SER A 685 -22.52 7.21 -15.01
N VAL A 686 -21.30 7.22 -14.47
CA VAL A 686 -20.10 6.84 -15.22
C VAL A 686 -19.74 5.39 -14.94
N ARG A 687 -19.34 4.65 -15.97
CA ARG A 687 -18.80 3.31 -15.90
C ARG A 687 -17.51 3.19 -16.72
N ALA A 688 -16.68 2.22 -16.38
CA ALA A 688 -15.37 2.01 -17.02
C ALA A 688 -14.52 3.30 -17.08
N GLY A 689 -14.68 4.16 -16.03
CA GLY A 689 -13.92 5.41 -15.85
C GLY A 689 -14.27 6.55 -16.82
N GLU A 690 -14.96 6.28 -17.94
CA GLU A 690 -15.16 7.28 -18.99
C GLU A 690 -16.53 7.25 -19.66
N VAL A 691 -17.22 6.11 -19.63
CA VAL A 691 -18.46 5.93 -20.35
C VAL A 691 -19.64 6.47 -19.54
N ASN A 692 -20.20 7.59 -19.97
CA ASN A 692 -21.44 8.10 -19.41
C ASN A 692 -22.62 7.23 -19.88
N GLN A 693 -23.41 6.68 -18.94
CA GLN A 693 -24.56 5.82 -19.22
C GLN A 693 -25.83 6.40 -18.60
N TRP A 694 -26.94 6.22 -19.30
CA TRP A 694 -28.23 6.48 -18.70
C TRP A 694 -28.52 5.50 -17.56
N VAL A 695 -29.13 6.01 -16.49
CA VAL A 695 -29.68 5.24 -15.38
C VAL A 695 -31.09 5.74 -15.07
N GLY A 696 -32.04 4.83 -14.92
CA GLY A 696 -33.42 5.19 -14.61
C GLY A 696 -33.60 5.19 -13.10
N GLY A 697 -33.44 6.31 -12.44
CA GLY A 697 -33.67 6.54 -11.03
C GLY A 697 -32.68 5.86 -10.08
N PHE A 698 -31.98 4.80 -10.50
CA PHE A 698 -30.98 4.12 -9.64
C PHE A 698 -29.82 3.54 -10.44
N THR A 699 -28.71 3.31 -9.76
CA THR A 699 -27.53 2.64 -10.31
C THR A 699 -26.94 1.69 -9.29
N ARG A 700 -26.01 0.81 -9.73
CA ARG A 700 -25.37 -0.23 -8.94
C ARG A 700 -23.87 -0.14 -9.03
N PHE A 701 -23.18 -0.46 -7.94
CA PHE A 701 -21.72 -0.48 -7.85
C PHE A 701 -21.27 -1.86 -7.31
N ALA A 702 -20.43 -2.55 -8.05
CA ALA A 702 -19.95 -3.87 -7.66
C ALA A 702 -19.11 -3.80 -6.39
N ALA A 703 -19.20 -4.82 -5.55
CA ALA A 703 -18.25 -4.97 -4.45
C ALA A 703 -16.82 -5.09 -5.00
N ARG A 704 -15.90 -4.33 -4.43
CA ARG A 704 -14.47 -4.51 -4.66
C ARG A 704 -14.05 -5.88 -4.15
N ASP A 705 -13.10 -6.49 -4.83
CA ASP A 705 -12.48 -7.69 -4.30
C ASP A 705 -11.60 -7.37 -3.09
N ALA A 706 -11.98 -7.88 -1.94
CA ALA A 706 -11.26 -7.72 -0.68
C ALA A 706 -10.80 -9.08 -0.11
N ALA A 707 -10.88 -10.15 -0.91
CA ALA A 707 -10.37 -11.46 -0.54
C ALA A 707 -8.91 -11.62 -0.98
N ALA A 708 -8.06 -12.12 -0.11
CA ALA A 708 -6.67 -12.38 -0.45
C ALA A 708 -6.52 -13.76 -1.10
N PRO A 709 -5.58 -13.92 -2.06
CA PRO A 709 -5.19 -15.23 -2.56
C PRO A 709 -4.70 -16.16 -1.44
N SER A 710 -4.72 -17.46 -1.68
CA SER A 710 -4.08 -18.43 -0.80
C SER A 710 -2.55 -18.24 -0.80
N THR A 711 -1.90 -18.54 0.33
CA THR A 711 -0.44 -18.50 0.44
C THR A 711 0.18 -19.50 -0.54
N PRO A 712 1.25 -19.13 -1.28
CA PRO A 712 1.97 -20.07 -2.12
C PRO A 712 2.49 -21.27 -1.31
N GLY A 713 2.24 -22.48 -1.80
CA GLY A 713 2.67 -23.71 -1.12
C GLY A 713 4.07 -24.17 -1.52
N SER A 714 4.64 -25.12 -0.78
CA SER A 714 5.88 -25.82 -1.12
C SER A 714 7.06 -24.90 -1.46
N PHE A 715 7.16 -23.75 -0.77
CA PHE A 715 8.24 -22.80 -1.01
C PHE A 715 9.59 -23.37 -0.61
N ALA A 716 10.55 -23.37 -1.53
CA ALA A 716 11.89 -23.87 -1.32
C ALA A 716 12.94 -23.11 -2.14
N ALA A 717 14.18 -23.10 -1.63
CA ALA A 717 15.35 -22.58 -2.32
C ALA A 717 16.25 -23.76 -2.71
N ASN A 718 16.55 -23.92 -3.99
CA ASN A 718 17.54 -24.86 -4.49
C ASN A 718 18.83 -24.10 -4.82
N THR A 719 19.81 -24.15 -3.93
CA THR A 719 21.01 -23.31 -3.99
C THR A 719 22.11 -24.01 -4.79
N GLY A 720 22.51 -23.38 -5.89
CA GLY A 720 23.70 -23.71 -6.66
C GLY A 720 24.92 -22.93 -6.18
N THR A 721 26.01 -22.97 -6.93
CA THR A 721 27.29 -22.30 -6.59
C THR A 721 27.25 -20.79 -6.79
N SER A 722 26.50 -20.27 -7.77
CA SER A 722 26.42 -18.85 -8.12
C SER A 722 25.00 -18.31 -8.13
N SER A 723 24.00 -19.18 -8.20
CA SER A 723 22.58 -18.81 -8.18
C SER A 723 21.75 -19.82 -7.43
N SER A 724 20.63 -19.39 -6.88
CA SER A 724 19.63 -20.24 -6.24
C SER A 724 18.31 -20.08 -6.98
N THR A 725 17.59 -21.17 -7.19
CA THR A 725 16.24 -21.13 -7.72
C THR A 725 15.25 -21.25 -6.56
N LEU A 726 14.49 -20.19 -6.35
CA LEU A 726 13.31 -20.19 -5.49
C LEU A 726 12.14 -20.80 -6.27
N SER A 727 11.39 -21.72 -5.68
CA SER A 727 10.25 -22.37 -6.32
C SER A 727 9.09 -22.53 -5.33
N TRP A 728 7.86 -22.52 -5.84
CA TRP A 728 6.62 -22.64 -5.06
C TRP A 728 5.48 -23.24 -5.85
N SER A 729 4.44 -23.68 -5.17
CA SER A 729 3.20 -24.15 -5.79
C SER A 729 2.24 -22.98 -6.02
N ALA A 730 1.38 -23.11 -7.03
CA ALA A 730 0.40 -22.10 -7.39
C ALA A 730 -0.60 -21.82 -6.25
N SER A 731 -0.95 -20.54 -6.09
CA SER A 731 -2.02 -20.07 -5.23
C SER A 731 -3.36 -20.12 -5.94
N SER A 732 -4.45 -20.20 -5.17
CA SER A 732 -5.84 -20.06 -5.63
C SER A 732 -6.43 -18.74 -5.13
N ASP A 733 -7.43 -18.24 -5.83
CA ASP A 733 -8.14 -17.01 -5.49
C ASP A 733 -9.61 -17.10 -5.96
N ASN A 734 -10.50 -16.27 -5.38
CA ASN A 734 -11.92 -16.18 -5.74
C ASN A 734 -12.14 -15.59 -7.16
N ARG A 735 -11.19 -14.79 -7.68
CA ARG A 735 -11.21 -14.25 -9.04
C ARG A 735 -10.04 -14.76 -9.87
N ALA A 736 -8.83 -14.28 -9.59
CA ALA A 736 -7.61 -14.75 -10.25
C ALA A 736 -6.35 -14.27 -9.55
N VAL A 737 -5.36 -15.14 -9.40
CA VAL A 737 -3.98 -14.77 -9.06
C VAL A 737 -3.33 -14.15 -10.30
N THR A 738 -2.82 -12.94 -10.21
CA THR A 738 -2.16 -12.23 -11.32
C THR A 738 -0.64 -12.33 -11.27
N GLY A 739 -0.07 -12.72 -10.13
CA GLY A 739 1.36 -12.88 -10.00
C GLY A 739 1.83 -13.16 -8.57
N TYR A 740 3.14 -13.21 -8.42
CA TYR A 740 3.83 -13.44 -7.16
C TYR A 740 4.85 -12.35 -6.91
N GLU A 741 4.95 -11.90 -5.67
CA GLU A 741 5.98 -10.98 -5.18
C GLU A 741 7.06 -11.78 -4.48
N VAL A 742 8.31 -11.65 -4.94
CA VAL A 742 9.50 -12.25 -4.32
C VAL A 742 10.09 -11.22 -3.36
N ILE A 743 10.23 -11.59 -2.11
CA ILE A 743 10.69 -10.73 -1.01
C ILE A 743 12.08 -11.19 -0.59
N LYS A 744 13.05 -10.28 -0.56
CA LYS A 744 14.38 -10.46 0.02
C LYS A 744 14.45 -9.66 1.33
N GLY A 745 14.69 -10.34 2.44
CA GLY A 745 14.66 -9.71 3.75
C GLY A 745 13.29 -9.11 4.07
N ASN A 746 13.11 -7.82 3.84
CA ASN A 746 11.86 -7.08 4.07
C ASN A 746 11.36 -6.31 2.84
N LYS A 747 12.01 -6.47 1.68
CA LYS A 747 11.67 -5.71 0.46
C LYS A 747 11.25 -6.65 -0.66
N VAL A 748 10.22 -6.30 -1.40
CA VAL A 748 9.90 -6.96 -2.67
C VAL A 748 10.97 -6.58 -3.70
N ILE A 749 11.63 -7.58 -4.27
CA ILE A 749 12.69 -7.38 -5.28
C ILE A 749 12.22 -7.70 -6.70
N ALA A 750 11.14 -8.46 -6.83
CA ALA A 750 10.57 -8.82 -8.13
C ALA A 750 9.10 -9.16 -8.03
N THR A 751 8.41 -9.02 -9.17
CA THR A 751 7.08 -9.58 -9.43
C THR A 751 7.18 -10.52 -10.63
N THR A 752 6.52 -11.69 -10.56
CA THR A 752 6.56 -12.71 -11.62
C THR A 752 5.24 -13.46 -11.72
N THR A 753 4.90 -13.96 -12.90
CA THR A 753 3.79 -14.91 -13.09
C THR A 753 4.26 -16.36 -13.06
N ALA A 754 5.58 -16.60 -13.12
CA ALA A 754 6.15 -17.93 -13.01
C ALA A 754 6.11 -18.45 -11.57
N LEU A 755 6.16 -19.77 -11.41
CA LEU A 755 6.22 -20.43 -10.10
C LEU A 755 7.66 -20.64 -9.61
N ASN A 756 8.58 -19.90 -10.14
CA ASN A 756 9.98 -19.88 -9.73
C ASN A 756 10.61 -18.52 -10.01
N TYR A 757 11.73 -18.28 -9.32
CA TYR A 757 12.56 -17.09 -9.55
C TYR A 757 14.02 -17.39 -9.20
N SER A 758 14.95 -16.94 -10.03
CA SER A 758 16.38 -17.12 -9.78
C SER A 758 16.97 -15.90 -9.07
N VAL A 759 17.71 -16.16 -8.00
CA VAL A 759 18.43 -15.13 -7.24
C VAL A 759 19.92 -15.46 -7.22
N PRO A 760 20.82 -14.46 -7.19
CA PRO A 760 22.25 -14.72 -7.04
C PRO A 760 22.54 -15.26 -5.63
N VAL A 761 23.55 -16.12 -5.53
CA VAL A 761 24.11 -16.53 -4.23
C VAL A 761 25.17 -15.51 -3.85
N GLY A 762 24.94 -14.81 -2.74
CA GLY A 762 25.87 -13.81 -2.20
C GLY A 762 26.98 -14.42 -1.34
N THR A 763 27.73 -13.57 -0.67
CA THR A 763 28.78 -13.94 0.30
C THR A 763 28.23 -14.22 1.70
N GLU A 764 26.95 -13.86 1.94
CA GLU A 764 26.23 -14.06 3.20
C GLU A 764 24.91 -14.78 2.97
N SER A 765 24.34 -15.31 4.04
CA SER A 765 23.03 -15.96 4.00
C SER A 765 21.92 -14.92 3.89
N GLU A 766 21.02 -15.10 2.91
CA GLU A 766 19.93 -14.21 2.59
C GLU A 766 18.58 -14.88 2.82
N ARG A 767 17.62 -14.11 3.34
CA ARG A 767 16.27 -14.58 3.66
C ARG A 767 15.30 -14.22 2.52
N TYR A 768 14.53 -15.20 2.06
CA TYR A 768 13.55 -15.02 0.99
C TYR A 768 12.18 -15.50 1.41
N PHE A 769 11.15 -14.85 0.86
CA PHE A 769 9.74 -15.19 1.01
C PHE A 769 9.03 -14.94 -0.31
N VAL A 770 7.85 -15.54 -0.49
CA VAL A 770 6.99 -15.30 -1.64
C VAL A 770 5.55 -15.11 -1.18
N ARG A 771 4.82 -14.20 -1.82
CA ARG A 771 3.38 -14.03 -1.64
C ARG A 771 2.68 -13.86 -2.98
N ALA A 772 1.42 -14.29 -3.07
CA ALA A 772 0.60 -14.13 -4.26
C ALA A 772 -0.13 -12.79 -4.26
N VAL A 773 -0.43 -12.28 -5.45
CA VAL A 773 -1.20 -11.04 -5.67
C VAL A 773 -2.32 -11.32 -6.66
N ASP A 774 -3.53 -10.82 -6.39
CA ASP A 774 -4.67 -10.89 -7.29
C ASP A 774 -4.81 -9.67 -8.21
N ALA A 775 -5.89 -9.63 -9.00
CA ALA A 775 -6.17 -8.53 -9.92
C ALA A 775 -6.57 -7.22 -9.22
N ALA A 776 -7.13 -7.29 -8.02
CA ALA A 776 -7.52 -6.11 -7.23
C ALA A 776 -6.32 -5.50 -6.48
N GLY A 777 -5.26 -6.28 -6.29
CA GLY A 777 -4.08 -5.91 -5.53
C GLY A 777 -4.09 -6.40 -4.08
N ASN A 778 -4.97 -7.36 -3.72
CA ASN A 778 -4.86 -8.08 -2.46
C ASN A 778 -3.65 -9.00 -2.50
N ARG A 779 -3.06 -9.23 -1.35
CA ARG A 779 -1.86 -10.04 -1.17
C ARG A 779 -2.12 -11.17 -0.20
N SER A 780 -1.69 -12.36 -0.57
CA SER A 780 -1.71 -13.48 0.37
C SER A 780 -0.80 -13.23 1.58
N ALA A 781 -0.95 -14.02 2.62
CA ALA A 781 0.14 -14.21 3.56
C ALA A 781 1.41 -14.62 2.80
N SER A 782 2.58 -14.19 3.26
CA SER A 782 3.83 -14.67 2.68
C SER A 782 4.16 -16.08 3.20
N THR A 783 4.95 -16.81 2.44
CA THR A 783 5.51 -18.11 2.86
C THR A 783 6.38 -17.96 4.11
N SER A 784 6.66 -19.05 4.78
CA SER A 784 7.80 -19.11 5.71
C SER A 784 9.11 -18.87 4.97
N VAL A 785 10.16 -18.53 5.72
CA VAL A 785 11.48 -18.19 5.19
C VAL A 785 12.12 -19.36 4.45
N ALA A 786 12.73 -19.06 3.30
CA ALA A 786 13.77 -19.90 2.71
C ALA A 786 15.10 -19.12 2.77
N VAL A 787 16.16 -19.80 3.25
CA VAL A 787 17.48 -19.19 3.38
C VAL A 787 18.37 -19.65 2.23
N VAL A 788 18.98 -18.71 1.52
CA VAL A 788 20.00 -18.96 0.51
C VAL A 788 21.35 -18.62 1.12
N SER A 789 22.16 -19.63 1.33
CA SER A 789 23.49 -19.49 1.94
C SER A 789 24.59 -19.67 0.90
N PRO A 790 25.74 -19.00 1.06
CA PRO A 790 26.89 -19.26 0.21
C PRO A 790 27.34 -20.72 0.34
N PRO A 791 27.88 -21.31 -0.73
CA PRO A 791 28.46 -22.63 -0.64
C PRO A 791 29.64 -22.62 0.36
N PRO A 792 29.86 -23.71 1.07
CA PRO A 792 30.99 -23.78 1.96
C PRO A 792 32.30 -23.53 1.18
N PRO A 793 33.29 -22.89 1.80
CA PRO A 793 34.59 -22.66 1.19
C PRO A 793 35.15 -23.95 0.61
N GLN A 794 35.64 -23.92 -0.63
CA GLN A 794 36.27 -25.08 -1.21
C GLN A 794 37.68 -25.27 -0.63
N PRO A 795 38.09 -26.49 -0.30
CA PRO A 795 39.42 -26.75 0.19
C PRO A 795 40.49 -26.31 -0.82
N VAL A 796 41.41 -25.46 -0.41
CA VAL A 796 42.50 -24.94 -1.26
C VAL A 796 43.81 -25.65 -0.88
N GLN A 797 44.45 -26.27 -1.89
CA GLN A 797 45.77 -26.85 -1.70
C GLN A 797 46.83 -25.75 -1.72
N VAL A 798 47.71 -25.75 -0.72
CA VAL A 798 48.84 -24.84 -0.61
C VAL A 798 50.14 -25.64 -0.59
N ALA A 799 51.16 -25.15 -1.33
CA ALA A 799 52.46 -25.77 -1.31
C ALA A 799 53.39 -24.99 -0.37
N PHE A 800 53.92 -25.64 0.64
CA PHE A 800 54.92 -25.07 1.55
C PHE A 800 56.35 -25.25 1.02
N ILE A 801 56.63 -26.43 0.46
CA ILE A 801 57.90 -26.74 -0.19
C ILE A 801 57.61 -27.55 -1.46
N GLU A 802 58.08 -27.07 -2.58
CA GLU A 802 57.92 -27.74 -3.86
C GLU A 802 59.07 -28.71 -4.13
N ASN A 803 58.81 -29.71 -5.01
CA ASN A 803 59.89 -30.55 -5.52
C ASN A 803 60.97 -29.71 -6.23
N GLY A 804 62.21 -30.04 -6.05
CA GLY A 804 63.31 -29.29 -6.66
C GLY A 804 63.75 -28.08 -5.85
N ALA A 805 63.13 -27.82 -4.69
CA ALA A 805 63.49 -26.72 -3.83
C ALA A 805 64.98 -26.72 -3.38
N ASN A 806 65.51 -25.57 -3.05
CA ASN A 806 66.83 -25.44 -2.50
C ASN A 806 66.89 -25.86 -1.04
N TRP A 807 67.90 -26.60 -0.70
CA TRP A 807 68.15 -27.08 0.67
C TRP A 807 69.55 -26.69 1.14
N ARG A 808 69.76 -26.39 2.41
CA ARG A 808 71.01 -26.40 3.07
C ARG A 808 71.32 -27.85 3.38
N TRP A 809 72.58 -28.31 3.15
CA TRP A 809 72.95 -29.68 3.26
C TRP A 809 74.32 -29.87 3.95
N ARG A 810 74.52 -31.05 4.59
CA ARG A 810 75.74 -31.45 5.17
C ARG A 810 75.99 -32.91 4.85
N PHE A 811 77.27 -33.25 4.43
CA PHE A 811 77.64 -34.58 4.08
C PHE A 811 79.10 -34.78 4.49
N ASP A 812 79.36 -35.11 5.78
CA ASP A 812 80.71 -35.33 6.38
C ASP A 812 80.63 -36.39 7.46
N THR A 813 81.77 -36.75 8.06
CA THR A 813 81.91 -37.84 9.09
C THR A 813 81.90 -37.29 10.51
N ALA A 814 81.77 -35.96 10.68
CA ALA A 814 81.72 -35.40 12.04
C ALA A 814 80.41 -35.71 12.77
N ALA A 815 80.48 -35.75 14.09
CA ALA A 815 79.30 -35.97 14.87
C ALA A 815 78.19 -34.89 14.57
N TRP A 816 76.96 -35.33 14.53
CA TRP A 816 75.87 -34.45 14.36
C TRP A 816 75.68 -33.44 15.52
N PRO A 817 75.47 -32.15 15.32
CA PRO A 817 75.06 -31.33 16.44
C PRO A 817 73.81 -31.90 17.06
N SER A 818 73.70 -31.83 18.37
CA SER A 818 72.55 -32.42 19.08
C SER A 818 71.21 -31.83 18.81
N ASP A 819 71.20 -30.60 18.32
CA ASP A 819 70.06 -29.78 18.03
C ASP A 819 69.88 -29.51 16.51
N TRP A 820 70.57 -30.22 15.62
CA TRP A 820 70.61 -29.97 14.17
C TRP A 820 69.19 -29.98 13.50
N ASN A 821 68.22 -30.64 14.07
CA ASN A 821 66.88 -30.74 13.58
C ASN A 821 65.94 -29.66 14.21
N SER A 822 66.43 -28.90 15.16
CA SER A 822 65.68 -27.80 15.81
C SER A 822 65.40 -26.62 14.87
N ALA A 823 64.30 -25.94 15.13
CA ALA A 823 63.96 -24.75 14.37
C ALA A 823 65.00 -23.60 14.60
N THR A 824 65.68 -23.59 15.72
CA THR A 824 66.66 -22.53 16.13
C THR A 824 68.13 -22.83 15.78
N PHE A 825 68.39 -24.02 15.20
CA PHE A 825 69.76 -24.36 14.78
C PHE A 825 70.24 -23.46 13.66
N ASP A 826 71.47 -22.92 13.81
CA ASP A 826 72.09 -22.09 12.79
C ASP A 826 72.81 -22.95 11.72
N ASP A 827 72.18 -23.11 10.57
CA ASP A 827 72.68 -23.82 9.40
C ASP A 827 73.32 -22.89 8.35
N SER A 828 73.59 -21.62 8.71
CA SER A 828 74.10 -20.62 7.76
C SER A 828 75.42 -21.04 7.10
N ALA A 829 76.26 -21.83 7.81
CA ALA A 829 77.52 -22.35 7.30
C ALA A 829 77.37 -23.55 6.33
N TRP A 830 76.17 -24.11 6.20
CA TRP A 830 75.93 -25.26 5.32
C TRP A 830 75.80 -24.83 3.87
N PRO A 831 76.39 -25.60 2.92
CA PRO A 831 76.19 -25.30 1.51
C PRO A 831 74.71 -25.41 1.10
N VAL A 832 74.28 -24.68 0.07
CA VAL A 832 72.94 -24.64 -0.51
C VAL A 832 72.94 -25.32 -1.88
N GLY A 833 71.94 -26.17 -2.12
CA GLY A 833 71.79 -26.79 -3.43
C GLY A 833 70.32 -27.13 -3.73
N ALA A 834 69.98 -27.18 -4.99
CA ALA A 834 68.64 -27.60 -5.45
C ALA A 834 68.46 -29.13 -5.38
N ALA A 835 67.26 -29.52 -4.97
CA ALA A 835 66.92 -30.96 -5.01
C ALA A 835 66.62 -31.40 -6.48
N PRO A 836 66.81 -32.68 -6.86
CA PRO A 836 67.29 -33.77 -5.99
C PRO A 836 68.77 -33.63 -5.62
N LEU A 837 69.07 -33.75 -4.30
CA LEU A 837 70.45 -33.75 -3.77
C LEU A 837 70.89 -35.17 -3.58
N GLY A 838 72.19 -35.51 -3.79
CA GLY A 838 72.75 -36.83 -3.63
C GLY A 838 74.00 -37.00 -4.45
N PHE A 839 74.25 -38.22 -4.90
CA PHE A 839 75.38 -38.55 -5.78
C PHE A 839 75.06 -39.79 -6.60
N GLY A 840 75.82 -40.03 -7.67
CA GLY A 840 75.81 -41.29 -8.41
C GLY A 840 74.65 -41.50 -9.37
N SER A 841 73.72 -40.56 -9.51
CA SER A 841 72.61 -40.63 -10.43
C SER A 841 72.61 -39.43 -11.39
N THR A 842 72.22 -39.66 -12.61
CA THR A 842 72.10 -38.59 -13.61
C THR A 842 70.94 -37.63 -13.38
N THR A 843 70.08 -37.93 -12.42
CA THR A 843 68.90 -37.11 -12.05
C THR A 843 69.22 -36.16 -10.88
N ILE A 844 70.42 -36.20 -10.33
CA ILE A 844 70.84 -35.34 -9.20
C ILE A 844 71.12 -33.94 -9.74
N ALA A 845 70.46 -32.95 -9.11
CA ALA A 845 70.71 -31.56 -9.40
C ALA A 845 71.88 -30.98 -8.60
N THR A 846 72.09 -31.48 -7.37
CA THR A 846 73.23 -31.10 -6.51
C THR A 846 73.98 -32.36 -6.07
N ASP A 847 75.23 -32.52 -6.48
CA ASP A 847 76.12 -33.63 -6.03
C ASP A 847 76.75 -33.26 -4.68
N VAL A 848 76.28 -33.92 -3.61
CA VAL A 848 76.74 -33.67 -2.23
C VAL A 848 78.06 -34.40 -1.95
N SER A 849 78.53 -35.27 -2.85
CA SER A 849 79.77 -36.06 -2.65
C SER A 849 81.04 -35.28 -3.11
N VAL A 850 80.89 -34.14 -3.73
CA VAL A 850 82.02 -33.28 -4.17
C VAL A 850 82.78 -32.82 -2.92
N GLY A 851 84.05 -33.25 -2.76
CA GLY A 851 84.83 -32.88 -1.61
C GLY A 851 84.57 -33.72 -0.34
N ALA A 852 83.71 -34.71 -0.43
CA ALA A 852 83.43 -35.56 0.71
C ALA A 852 84.62 -36.39 1.15
N PRO A 853 84.74 -36.71 2.48
CA PRO A 853 85.88 -37.53 2.99
C PRO A 853 85.80 -39.01 2.56
N SER A 854 86.97 -39.63 2.55
CA SER A 854 87.04 -41.08 2.33
C SER A 854 87.41 -41.81 3.65
N PRO A 855 86.60 -42.81 4.04
CA PRO A 855 85.43 -43.35 3.39
C PRO A 855 84.25 -42.38 3.42
N LYS A 856 83.35 -42.48 2.44
CA LYS A 856 82.17 -41.63 2.34
C LYS A 856 81.30 -41.65 3.62
N PRO A 857 80.70 -40.53 4.01
CA PRO A 857 79.73 -40.52 5.08
C PRO A 857 78.57 -41.48 4.81
N LEU A 858 77.99 -42.07 5.88
CA LEU A 858 76.80 -42.90 5.77
C LEU A 858 75.47 -42.16 5.73
N SER A 859 75.51 -40.90 6.10
CA SER A 859 74.28 -40.06 6.16
C SER A 859 74.52 -38.67 5.67
N SER A 860 73.44 -38.09 5.11
CA SER A 860 73.39 -36.67 4.74
C SER A 860 72.31 -35.96 5.60
N GLN A 861 72.55 -34.74 5.93
CA GLN A 861 71.57 -33.89 6.61
C GLN A 861 71.10 -32.78 5.65
N TYR A 862 69.78 -32.47 5.70
CA TYR A 862 69.19 -31.42 4.86
C TYR A 862 68.29 -30.55 5.74
N ARG A 863 68.29 -29.23 5.48
CA ARG A 863 67.43 -28.33 6.25
C ARG A 863 66.87 -27.28 5.31
N ARG A 864 65.65 -26.89 5.60
CA ARG A 864 65.00 -25.80 4.89
C ARG A 864 63.97 -25.12 5.78
N THR A 865 64.01 -23.80 5.78
CA THR A 865 62.91 -23.01 6.36
C THR A 865 61.79 -22.73 5.33
N PHE A 866 60.58 -22.64 5.81
CA PHE A 866 59.42 -22.29 4.98
C PHE A 866 58.41 -21.47 5.84
N ALA A 867 57.60 -20.68 5.17
CA ALA A 867 56.60 -19.85 5.85
C ALA A 867 55.22 -20.56 5.83
N VAL A 868 54.50 -20.48 6.92
CA VAL A 868 53.09 -20.82 7.01
C VAL A 868 52.36 -19.52 7.33
N THR A 869 51.36 -19.19 6.54
CA THR A 869 50.43 -18.07 6.81
C THR A 869 49.07 -18.67 7.13
N ASP A 870 48.27 -18.02 7.98
CA ASP A 870 46.92 -18.46 8.33
C ASP A 870 46.90 -19.92 8.80
N ALA A 871 47.84 -20.31 9.66
CA ALA A 871 48.02 -21.67 10.16
C ALA A 871 46.73 -22.26 10.74
N ALA A 872 45.87 -21.43 11.34
CA ALA A 872 44.59 -21.84 11.92
C ALA A 872 43.59 -22.35 10.89
N THR A 873 43.75 -22.03 9.59
CA THR A 873 42.85 -22.47 8.51
C THR A 873 43.28 -23.79 7.89
N LEU A 874 44.39 -24.35 8.27
CA LEU A 874 44.87 -25.63 7.74
C LEU A 874 43.98 -26.77 8.24
N ALA A 875 43.47 -27.56 7.31
CA ALA A 875 42.71 -28.78 7.55
C ALA A 875 43.61 -30.03 7.57
N SER A 876 44.70 -30.04 6.80
CA SER A 876 45.68 -31.12 6.78
C SER A 876 47.01 -30.62 6.22
N ALA A 877 48.09 -31.39 6.57
CA ALA A 877 49.40 -31.12 6.02
C ALA A 877 50.15 -32.46 5.82
N SER A 878 50.87 -32.59 4.71
CA SER A 878 51.58 -33.83 4.36
C SER A 878 52.89 -33.57 3.65
N ILE A 879 53.91 -34.33 4.01
CA ILE A 879 55.22 -34.37 3.35
C ILE A 879 55.31 -35.62 2.51
N SER A 880 55.76 -35.41 1.27
CA SER A 880 56.11 -36.51 0.34
C SER A 880 57.58 -36.47 0.01
N VAL A 881 58.33 -37.50 0.37
CA VAL A 881 59.76 -37.54 0.23
C VAL A 881 60.22 -38.73 -0.58
N VAL A 882 61.19 -38.51 -1.45
CA VAL A 882 62.02 -39.54 -2.12
C VAL A 882 63.36 -39.50 -1.54
N ALA A 883 63.79 -40.67 -1.02
CA ALA A 883 65.15 -40.79 -0.48
C ALA A 883 65.68 -42.22 -0.70
N ASP A 884 66.95 -42.32 -0.93
CA ASP A 884 67.66 -43.55 -1.19
C ASP A 884 68.87 -43.63 -0.17
N ASP A 885 68.93 -44.60 0.82
CA ASP A 885 68.13 -45.74 1.08
C ASP A 885 67.08 -45.55 2.21
N GLY A 886 67.45 -44.90 3.30
CA GLY A 886 66.62 -44.64 4.46
C GLY A 886 66.43 -43.13 4.67
N VAL A 887 65.34 -42.71 5.30
CA VAL A 887 65.02 -41.28 5.55
C VAL A 887 64.30 -41.10 6.86
N VAL A 888 64.59 -40.03 7.54
CA VAL A 888 63.81 -39.51 8.67
C VAL A 888 63.53 -38.01 8.42
N VAL A 889 62.33 -37.59 8.73
CA VAL A 889 61.86 -36.19 8.52
C VAL A 889 61.40 -35.61 9.85
N TYR A 890 61.86 -34.41 10.14
CA TYR A 890 61.48 -33.63 11.32
C TYR A 890 60.81 -32.31 10.87
N VAL A 891 59.77 -31.87 11.55
CA VAL A 891 59.21 -30.55 11.45
C VAL A 891 59.36 -29.87 12.80
N ASN A 892 60.00 -28.70 12.81
CA ASN A 892 60.27 -27.90 13.99
C ASN A 892 60.92 -28.73 15.14
N GLY A 893 61.82 -29.64 14.82
CA GLY A 893 62.52 -30.51 15.77
C GLY A 893 61.80 -31.79 16.13
N THR A 894 60.56 -31.98 15.77
CA THR A 894 59.77 -33.18 16.07
C THR A 894 59.77 -34.14 14.89
N GLU A 895 60.04 -35.42 15.08
CA GLU A 895 59.99 -36.44 14.05
C GLU A 895 58.52 -36.63 13.57
N VAL A 896 58.29 -36.52 12.27
CA VAL A 896 57.00 -36.75 11.66
C VAL A 896 56.94 -38.13 10.92
N GLY A 897 58.07 -38.70 10.63
CA GLY A 897 58.10 -40.01 10.06
C GLY A 897 59.49 -40.47 9.64
N ARG A 898 59.69 -41.79 9.54
CA ARG A 898 60.90 -42.43 9.03
C ARG A 898 60.61 -43.66 8.19
N THR A 899 61.46 -43.92 7.23
CA THR A 899 61.36 -45.09 6.34
C THR A 899 62.77 -45.75 6.25
N ASN A 900 62.80 -47.08 6.28
CA ASN A 900 64.02 -47.87 6.16
C ASN A 900 65.10 -47.51 7.20
N LEU A 901 64.70 -47.15 8.40
CA LEU A 901 65.60 -46.80 9.51
C LEU A 901 65.21 -47.54 10.80
N PRO A 902 66.17 -47.86 11.64
CA PRO A 902 65.92 -48.55 12.93
C PRO A 902 65.17 -47.60 13.88
N ALA A 903 64.48 -48.19 14.87
CA ALA A 903 63.90 -47.45 15.97
C ALA A 903 64.96 -46.81 16.86
N GLY A 904 64.63 -45.72 17.58
CA GLY A 904 65.54 -45.07 18.52
C GLY A 904 66.36 -43.93 17.92
N THR A 905 67.44 -43.55 18.63
CA THR A 905 68.22 -42.35 18.24
C THR A 905 69.10 -42.72 17.03
N LEU A 906 69.04 -41.83 16.04
CA LEU A 906 69.87 -41.93 14.82
C LEU A 906 71.15 -41.15 15.02
N THR A 907 72.23 -41.64 14.45
CA THR A 907 73.55 -40.94 14.42
C THR A 907 74.09 -40.92 12.97
N GLN A 908 75.19 -40.20 12.76
CA GLN A 908 75.87 -40.15 11.49
C GLN A 908 76.43 -41.53 11.02
N THR A 909 76.47 -42.53 11.90
CA THR A 909 76.95 -43.90 11.62
C THR A 909 75.79 -44.90 11.50
N THR A 910 74.53 -44.47 11.66
CA THR A 910 73.37 -45.38 11.54
C THR A 910 73.20 -45.82 10.10
N TYR A 911 73.03 -47.09 9.83
CA TYR A 911 72.76 -47.71 8.55
C TYR A 911 71.25 -47.75 8.31
N ALA A 912 70.84 -47.60 7.04
CA ALA A 912 69.48 -47.90 6.61
C ALA A 912 69.25 -49.44 6.72
N THR A 913 68.05 -49.82 7.15
CA THR A 913 67.65 -51.22 7.37
C THR A 913 67.30 -51.95 6.07
N ALA A 914 67.06 -51.24 5.02
CA ALA A 914 66.78 -51.78 3.71
C ALA A 914 67.29 -50.81 2.63
N ALA A 915 67.59 -51.35 1.45
CA ALA A 915 67.96 -50.54 0.27
C ALA A 915 66.94 -50.76 -0.91
N PRO A 916 66.38 -49.73 -1.52
CA PRO A 916 65.58 -49.93 -2.70
C PRO A 916 66.46 -50.43 -3.83
N ARG A 917 66.02 -51.51 -4.48
CA ARG A 917 66.92 -52.24 -5.49
C ARG A 917 66.45 -51.99 -6.96
N THR A 918 65.29 -51.41 -7.16
CA THR A 918 64.74 -51.14 -8.50
C THR A 918 64.60 -49.66 -8.66
N THR A 919 64.58 -49.21 -9.93
CA THR A 919 64.35 -47.82 -10.29
C THR A 919 62.98 -47.33 -9.73
N ALA A 920 61.96 -48.13 -9.82
CA ALA A 920 60.65 -47.82 -9.28
C ALA A 920 60.69 -47.68 -7.75
N ALA A 921 61.44 -48.59 -7.03
CA ALA A 921 61.55 -48.49 -5.54
C ALA A 921 62.33 -47.27 -5.10
N ARG A 922 63.37 -46.86 -5.87
CA ARG A 922 64.15 -45.62 -5.61
C ARG A 922 63.39 -44.37 -5.89
N ALA A 923 62.43 -44.38 -6.84
CA ALA A 923 61.54 -43.24 -7.15
C ALA A 923 60.27 -43.22 -6.27
N ALA A 924 60.02 -44.23 -5.47
CA ALA A 924 58.83 -44.31 -4.60
C ALA A 924 58.94 -43.27 -3.51
N ARG A 925 57.77 -42.61 -3.31
CA ARG A 925 57.62 -41.55 -2.31
C ARG A 925 57.11 -42.16 -0.98
N ALA A 926 57.78 -41.82 0.09
CA ALA A 926 57.19 -41.98 1.42
C ALA A 926 56.33 -40.74 1.73
N THR A 927 55.16 -40.95 2.26
CA THR A 927 54.25 -39.87 2.65
C THR A 927 54.00 -39.87 4.13
N TYR A 928 54.18 -38.73 4.75
CA TYR A 928 53.99 -38.54 6.18
C TYR A 928 52.95 -37.44 6.44
N THR A 929 51.94 -37.76 7.26
CA THR A 929 51.01 -36.74 7.76
C THR A 929 51.72 -35.91 8.82
N VAL A 930 51.72 -34.60 8.68
CA VAL A 930 52.29 -33.67 9.63
C VAL A 930 51.19 -33.21 10.57
N PRO A 931 51.29 -33.46 11.88
CA PRO A 931 50.37 -32.91 12.88
C PRO A 931 50.36 -31.39 12.79
N LEU A 932 49.15 -30.80 12.63
CA LEU A 932 49.01 -29.34 12.46
C LEU A 932 49.54 -28.59 13.70
N SER A 933 49.52 -29.18 14.85
CA SER A 933 50.12 -28.64 16.10
C SER A 933 51.62 -28.40 16.04
N LEU A 934 52.31 -28.97 15.07
CA LEU A 934 53.75 -28.73 14.85
C LEU A 934 54.00 -27.51 13.96
N LEU A 935 52.98 -26.99 13.27
CA LEU A 935 53.11 -25.84 12.39
C LEU A 935 52.74 -24.57 13.13
N VAL A 936 53.61 -23.59 13.09
CA VAL A 936 53.36 -22.26 13.68
C VAL A 936 53.19 -21.21 12.61
N GLU A 937 52.46 -20.17 12.95
CA GLU A 937 52.38 -18.98 12.07
C GLU A 937 53.79 -18.39 11.84
N GLY A 938 54.07 -18.06 10.57
CA GLY A 938 55.37 -17.57 10.21
C GLY A 938 56.40 -18.65 9.86
N GLN A 939 57.63 -18.54 10.31
CA GLN A 939 58.73 -19.41 9.93
C GLN A 939 58.71 -20.76 10.61
N ASN A 940 58.80 -21.82 9.84
CA ASN A 940 58.91 -23.21 10.22
C ASN A 940 60.11 -23.87 9.59
N THR A 941 60.58 -24.96 10.08
CA THR A 941 61.75 -25.68 9.59
C THR A 941 61.43 -27.16 9.32
N VAL A 942 61.84 -27.65 8.17
CA VAL A 942 61.94 -29.07 7.89
C VAL A 942 63.40 -29.46 7.93
N ALA A 943 63.73 -30.49 8.75
CA ALA A 943 65.03 -31.10 8.77
C ALA A 943 64.92 -32.58 8.39
N VAL A 944 65.85 -33.07 7.59
CA VAL A 944 65.85 -34.43 7.08
C VAL A 944 67.22 -35.01 7.17
N SER A 945 67.35 -36.32 7.56
CA SER A 945 68.56 -37.05 7.29
C SER A 945 68.28 -38.29 6.42
N THR A 946 69.11 -38.48 5.43
CA THR A 946 69.15 -39.73 4.65
C THR A 946 70.32 -40.61 5.06
N HIS A 947 70.15 -41.92 5.00
CA HIS A 947 71.14 -42.92 5.50
C HIS A 947 71.29 -44.00 4.42
N SER A 948 72.52 -44.36 4.14
CA SER A 948 72.90 -45.46 3.24
C SER A 948 72.84 -46.79 3.93
N ASN A 949 72.50 -47.83 3.21
CA ASN A 949 72.46 -49.21 3.72
C ASN A 949 73.90 -49.81 3.87
N TYR A 950 74.88 -49.24 3.09
CA TYR A 950 76.33 -49.64 3.22
C TYR A 950 77.22 -48.49 2.76
N ARG A 951 78.47 -48.43 3.21
CA ARG A 951 79.42 -47.34 2.97
C ARG A 951 79.80 -47.13 1.53
N SER A 952 79.86 -48.21 0.77
CA SER A 952 80.28 -48.16 -0.65
C SER A 952 79.09 -48.02 -1.62
N THR A 953 77.94 -47.48 -1.16
CA THR A 953 76.76 -47.25 -1.96
C THR A 953 77.20 -46.39 -3.18
N PRO A 954 76.78 -46.80 -4.43
CA PRO A 954 77.15 -46.10 -5.62
C PRO A 954 76.32 -44.76 -5.76
N ASP A 955 75.19 -44.65 -5.16
CA ASP A 955 74.24 -43.57 -5.30
C ASP A 955 73.51 -43.25 -3.97
N SER A 956 73.01 -42.07 -3.96
CA SER A 956 72.05 -41.55 -2.95
C SER A 956 71.26 -40.45 -3.55
N SER A 957 69.98 -40.29 -3.15
CA SER A 957 69.12 -39.20 -3.61
C SER A 957 68.17 -38.74 -2.51
N PHE A 958 67.83 -37.46 -2.57
CA PHE A 958 66.86 -36.83 -1.67
C PHE A 958 66.08 -35.76 -2.44
N ASN A 959 64.76 -35.83 -2.36
CA ASN A 959 63.86 -34.77 -2.81
C ASN A 959 62.58 -34.79 -1.96
N LEU A 960 62.03 -33.63 -1.63
CA LEU A 960 60.87 -33.51 -0.77
C LEU A 960 59.93 -32.43 -1.26
N SER A 961 58.65 -32.70 -1.18
CA SER A 961 57.57 -31.70 -1.26
C SER A 961 56.71 -31.69 0.02
N PHE A 962 56.25 -30.56 0.41
CA PHE A 962 55.39 -30.36 1.55
C PHE A 962 54.18 -29.54 1.17
N THR A 963 52.97 -30.09 1.33
CA THR A 963 51.70 -29.47 0.96
C THR A 963 50.74 -29.46 2.13
N GLY A 964 49.83 -28.49 2.12
CA GLY A 964 48.71 -28.41 3.06
C GLY A 964 47.42 -28.21 2.31
N VAL A 965 46.29 -28.38 3.01
CA VAL A 965 44.94 -28.07 2.54
C VAL A 965 44.33 -27.09 3.52
N ARG A 966 43.81 -25.95 3.03
CA ARG A 966 43.03 -24.98 3.82
C ARG A 966 41.55 -25.19 3.55
N GLN A 967 40.77 -24.96 4.58
CA GLN A 967 39.32 -24.87 4.45
C GLN A 967 38.82 -23.46 4.23
#